data_40e14fa4738dc1f5f25f071c6fc49768
#
_entry.id   40e14fa4738dc1f5f25f071c6fc49768
#
_cell.length_a   1.000
_cell.length_b   1.000
_cell.length_c   1.000
_cell.angle_alpha   90.00
_cell.angle_beta   90.00
_cell.angle_gamma   90.00
#
_symmetry.space_group_name_H-M   'P 1'
#
loop_
_entity.id
_entity.type
_entity.pdbx_description
1 polymer ?
#
loop_
_entity_poly.entity_id
_entity_poly.type
_entity_poly.pdbx_seq_one_letter_code
_entity_poly.pdbx_strand_id
1 'polypeptide(L)'
;MSDSVSVKQDIQQLYRQLIKQLDLKPRWGQKQMIATVANHFLAIDMDTDGHRRDDNPVCLVEAGTGTGKTLAYMVACLPIAKALDKKLVISTATIALQEQIVQKDLPALKKHGGYDFDFQLAKGRRRYLCVSRLDQALSQNAAIDPTQALFEDELALKLDAQQQTLYKDMVVQLGSNQWDGDRDAWKGSLAEDHWRPITTDHKGCTNRRCSHFSQCPFFKARDGLEQSDCIVTNHDLVLADLALGGGAILPAPEDTIYIFDEGHHLADKTLKQFTHQQGIRQLSRWYGQTRSGLKKFLKEWQGGGKGAQLSGQVKDHLQGLEQQLISLEQFLDQSAFRPQDGYQQQENYRFSQGIVPTELVQISHDMGLSSARLARDLGALHALMDDVVKGDQNGLPKDQAENYLAAFGVLQQNAEQQLSLWQAYAKVDQEGEVPMARWLQYWQTPERVDLEMSASPIMAAELLQKNLWQRCYGALLTSATLTALGRFDRIITHAGLNPNSTMLAVASPFDFSKSQICVPKEAIEPGPEGVFVDHLIVGLKAQLNQAEASLVLFTSRRVMQLVFEGMDGLWQDLILQQGESSKQRLLDQHKQRIDEGEGSILFGLASFAEGIDLPGNYLTHVVITRLPFTVPDRPVPSALAEWIEKSGGNSFAELSVPEASVRLVQATGRLLRKEEDKGRITILDKRILSKRYGQQLLQALPPYHRQFS
;
A
#
# COMPACT_ATOMS: atom_id res chain seq x y z
N MET A 1 -21.73 31.19 -12.13
CA MET A 1 -20.72 32.21 -11.71
C MET A 1 -20.97 32.78 -10.31
N SER A 2 -22.22 33.00 -9.86
CA SER A 2 -22.51 33.46 -8.48
C SER A 2 -22.07 32.46 -7.43
N ASP A 3 -22.25 31.16 -7.65
CA ASP A 3 -21.93 30.11 -6.69
C ASP A 3 -20.42 29.94 -6.46
N SER A 4 -19.59 30.08 -7.49
CA SER A 4 -18.13 29.95 -7.32
C SER A 4 -17.51 31.09 -6.52
N VAL A 5 -18.11 32.30 -6.56
CA VAL A 5 -17.65 33.45 -5.74
C VAL A 5 -18.03 33.22 -4.28
N SER A 6 -19.23 32.72 -4.01
CA SER A 6 -19.67 32.36 -2.64
C SER A 6 -18.76 31.31 -2.01
N VAL A 7 -18.48 30.22 -2.73
CA VAL A 7 -17.60 29.14 -2.22
C VAL A 7 -16.19 29.65 -1.91
N LYS A 8 -15.64 30.55 -2.74
CA LYS A 8 -14.32 31.17 -2.46
C LYS A 8 -14.35 32.04 -1.20
N GLN A 9 -15.46 32.72 -0.93
CA GLN A 9 -15.65 33.49 0.29
C GLN A 9 -15.70 32.57 1.52
N ASP A 10 -16.43 31.46 1.43
CA ASP A 10 -16.51 30.46 2.50
C ASP A 10 -15.13 29.87 2.82
N ILE A 11 -14.35 29.51 1.81
CA ILE A 11 -12.96 29.03 1.95
C ILE A 11 -12.11 30.09 2.69
N GLN A 12 -12.19 31.35 2.29
CA GLN A 12 -11.43 32.44 2.92
C GLN A 12 -11.86 32.67 4.36
N GLN A 13 -13.14 32.61 4.65
CA GLN A 13 -13.68 32.78 5.99
C GLN A 13 -13.24 31.63 6.89
N LEU A 14 -13.38 30.38 6.44
CA LEU A 14 -12.93 29.18 7.14
C LEU A 14 -11.43 29.26 7.47
N TYR A 15 -10.60 29.60 6.49
CA TYR A 15 -9.16 29.76 6.70
C TYR A 15 -8.82 30.84 7.76
N ARG A 16 -9.44 32.03 7.64
CA ARG A 16 -9.20 33.12 8.60
C ARG A 16 -9.61 32.76 10.02
N GLN A 17 -10.76 32.07 10.15
CA GLN A 17 -11.26 31.62 11.44
C GLN A 17 -10.33 30.60 12.09
N LEU A 18 -9.88 29.60 11.34
CA LEU A 18 -8.94 28.57 11.83
C LEU A 18 -7.60 29.18 12.27
N ILE A 19 -7.01 30.05 11.45
CA ILE A 19 -5.76 30.75 11.79
C ILE A 19 -5.91 31.51 13.10
N LYS A 20 -7.04 32.24 13.29
CA LYS A 20 -7.31 33.01 14.52
C LYS A 20 -7.54 32.11 15.73
N GLN A 21 -8.34 31.04 15.59
CA GLN A 21 -8.74 30.19 16.71
C GLN A 21 -7.61 29.27 17.19
N LEU A 22 -6.73 28.86 16.28
CA LEU A 22 -5.60 27.98 16.59
C LEU A 22 -4.29 28.73 16.82
N ASP A 23 -4.33 30.06 16.82
CA ASP A 23 -3.16 30.95 16.97
C ASP A 23 -2.02 30.60 16.01
N LEU A 24 -2.37 30.30 14.75
CA LEU A 24 -1.40 29.90 13.73
C LEU A 24 -0.89 31.10 12.95
N LYS A 25 0.37 31.05 12.54
CA LYS A 25 0.94 32.04 11.61
C LYS A 25 0.46 31.74 10.19
N PRO A 26 -0.15 32.71 9.47
CA PRO A 26 -0.53 32.53 8.07
C PRO A 26 0.70 32.29 7.21
N ARG A 27 0.72 31.18 6.45
CA ARG A 27 1.82 30.83 5.54
C ARG A 27 1.43 31.12 4.11
N TRP A 28 2.31 31.81 3.38
CA TRP A 28 2.03 32.19 2.00
C TRP A 28 1.84 30.98 1.09
N GLY A 29 2.72 29.97 1.19
CA GLY A 29 2.62 28.74 0.42
C GLY A 29 1.32 27.96 0.69
N GLN A 30 0.82 27.98 1.93
CA GLN A 30 -0.48 27.39 2.27
C GLN A 30 -1.63 28.11 1.55
N LYS A 31 -1.60 29.45 1.49
CA LYS A 31 -2.61 30.24 0.75
C LYS A 31 -2.55 29.97 -0.75
N GLN A 32 -1.34 29.84 -1.32
CA GLN A 32 -1.18 29.47 -2.73
C GLN A 32 -1.80 28.09 -3.01
N MET A 33 -1.51 27.09 -2.18
CA MET A 33 -2.09 25.77 -2.31
C MET A 33 -3.61 25.82 -2.29
N ILE A 34 -4.22 26.49 -1.28
CA ILE A 34 -5.67 26.67 -1.16
C ILE A 34 -6.25 27.30 -2.43
N ALA A 35 -5.66 28.40 -2.91
CA ALA A 35 -6.14 29.13 -4.06
C ALA A 35 -6.04 28.31 -5.36
N THR A 36 -4.93 27.58 -5.58
CA THR A 36 -4.70 26.76 -6.75
C THR A 36 -5.69 25.59 -6.78
N VAL A 37 -5.85 24.89 -5.67
CA VAL A 37 -6.81 23.76 -5.55
C VAL A 37 -8.24 24.24 -5.75
N ALA A 38 -8.62 25.36 -5.12
CA ALA A 38 -9.96 25.91 -5.26
C ALA A 38 -10.25 26.36 -6.70
N ASN A 39 -9.31 27.05 -7.35
CA ASN A 39 -9.49 27.48 -8.75
C ASN A 39 -9.59 26.29 -9.69
N HIS A 40 -8.81 25.24 -9.48
CA HIS A 40 -8.84 24.04 -10.29
C HIS A 40 -10.21 23.35 -10.23
N PHE A 41 -10.69 22.99 -9.04
CA PHE A 41 -11.94 22.23 -8.90
C PHE A 41 -13.19 23.05 -9.26
N LEU A 42 -13.19 24.36 -9.01
CA LEU A 42 -14.30 25.24 -9.39
C LEU A 42 -14.32 25.57 -10.90
N ALA A 43 -13.26 25.25 -11.64
CA ALA A 43 -13.18 25.43 -13.09
C ALA A 43 -13.59 24.16 -13.88
N ILE A 44 -13.78 23.02 -13.20
CA ILE A 44 -14.21 21.77 -13.85
C ILE A 44 -15.60 21.99 -14.45
N ASP A 45 -15.73 21.79 -15.78
CA ASP A 45 -16.98 21.94 -16.52
C ASP A 45 -17.76 20.62 -16.55
N MET A 46 -19.07 20.73 -16.30
CA MET A 46 -19.99 19.60 -16.24
C MET A 46 -21.04 19.74 -17.33
N ASP A 47 -21.49 18.63 -17.89
CA ASP A 47 -22.65 18.62 -18.79
C ASP A 47 -23.97 18.67 -17.99
N THR A 48 -25.08 18.68 -18.71
CA THR A 48 -26.45 18.74 -18.15
C THR A 48 -26.80 17.49 -17.35
N ASP A 49 -26.10 16.38 -17.60
CA ASP A 49 -26.33 15.07 -16.94
C ASP A 49 -25.38 14.86 -15.77
N GLY A 50 -24.54 15.86 -15.44
CA GLY A 50 -23.61 15.81 -14.33
C GLY A 50 -22.30 15.06 -14.62
N HIS A 51 -21.98 14.80 -15.89
CA HIS A 51 -20.70 14.22 -16.28
C HIS A 51 -19.69 15.33 -16.62
N ARG A 52 -18.43 15.06 -16.30
CA ARG A 52 -17.34 15.98 -16.57
C ARG A 52 -17.03 16.04 -18.07
N ARG A 53 -16.96 17.26 -18.61
CA ARG A 53 -16.53 17.53 -20.00
C ARG A 53 -15.03 17.66 -20.14
N ASP A 54 -14.33 17.99 -19.05
CA ASP A 54 -12.90 18.24 -19.04
C ASP A 54 -12.10 16.95 -18.88
N ASP A 55 -11.05 16.76 -19.68
CA ASP A 55 -10.12 15.64 -19.61
C ASP A 55 -9.02 15.83 -18.54
N ASN A 56 -9.07 16.94 -17.79
CA ASN A 56 -8.04 17.28 -16.81
C ASN A 56 -8.57 17.40 -15.36
N PRO A 57 -8.97 16.29 -14.73
CA PRO A 57 -9.52 16.30 -13.36
C PRO A 57 -8.48 16.48 -12.27
N VAL A 58 -7.18 16.46 -12.59
CA VAL A 58 -6.12 16.29 -11.59
C VAL A 58 -5.35 17.58 -11.36
N CYS A 59 -5.26 17.96 -10.08
CA CYS A 59 -4.38 19.00 -9.58
C CYS A 59 -3.17 18.35 -8.86
N LEU A 60 -1.97 18.76 -9.21
CA LEU A 60 -0.71 18.31 -8.60
C LEU A 60 -0.15 19.41 -7.71
N VAL A 61 0.03 19.13 -6.42
CA VAL A 61 0.64 20.10 -5.50
C VAL A 61 1.77 19.46 -4.72
N GLU A 62 3.01 19.83 -5.06
CA GLU A 62 4.13 19.59 -4.18
C GLU A 62 4.19 20.69 -3.13
N ALA A 63 4.14 20.31 -1.87
CA ALA A 63 4.28 21.26 -0.78
C ALA A 63 5.24 20.72 0.27
N GLY A 64 6.37 21.39 0.42
CA GLY A 64 7.45 21.00 1.33
C GLY A 64 6.96 20.82 2.79
N THR A 65 7.75 20.10 3.58
CA THR A 65 7.46 19.92 5.01
C THR A 65 7.25 21.27 5.72
N GLY A 66 6.34 21.29 6.68
CA GLY A 66 6.02 22.52 7.40
C GLY A 66 5.03 23.47 6.71
N THR A 67 4.65 23.25 5.45
CA THR A 67 3.67 24.10 4.75
C THR A 67 2.27 24.02 5.35
N GLY A 68 1.91 22.92 6.01
CA GLY A 68 0.55 22.67 6.53
C GLY A 68 -0.40 22.15 5.43
N LYS A 69 0.09 21.20 4.62
CA LYS A 69 -0.66 20.57 3.53
C LYS A 69 -2.05 20.10 3.93
N THR A 70 -2.14 19.35 5.03
CA THR A 70 -3.40 18.75 5.51
C THR A 70 -4.48 19.79 5.71
N LEU A 71 -4.15 20.87 6.43
CA LEU A 71 -5.07 21.97 6.65
C LEU A 71 -5.44 22.66 5.33
N ALA A 72 -4.46 22.87 4.44
CA ALA A 72 -4.70 23.57 3.17
C ALA A 72 -5.70 22.83 2.28
N TYR A 73 -5.52 21.51 2.07
CA TYR A 73 -6.45 20.77 1.21
C TYR A 73 -7.83 20.59 1.86
N MET A 74 -7.90 20.40 3.17
CA MET A 74 -9.21 20.31 3.84
C MET A 74 -9.99 21.62 3.74
N VAL A 75 -9.35 22.75 3.99
CA VAL A 75 -9.96 24.10 3.89
C VAL A 75 -10.43 24.40 2.46
N ALA A 76 -9.68 23.95 1.45
CA ALA A 76 -10.06 24.15 0.05
C ALA A 76 -11.20 23.20 -0.36
N CYS A 77 -11.06 21.90 -0.11
CA CYS A 77 -11.90 20.87 -0.74
C CYS A 77 -13.23 20.63 -0.02
N LEU A 78 -13.30 20.78 1.32
CA LEU A 78 -14.57 20.56 2.04
C LEU A 78 -15.68 21.53 1.60
N PRO A 79 -15.49 22.86 1.53
CA PRO A 79 -16.52 23.75 1.04
C PRO A 79 -16.91 23.51 -0.43
N ILE A 80 -15.92 23.14 -1.25
CA ILE A 80 -16.15 22.81 -2.67
C ILE A 80 -17.01 21.55 -2.80
N ALA A 81 -16.63 20.46 -2.12
CA ALA A 81 -17.36 19.20 -2.16
C ALA A 81 -18.84 19.41 -1.75
N LYS A 82 -19.07 20.15 -0.66
CA LYS A 82 -20.41 20.45 -0.17
C LYS A 82 -21.22 21.31 -1.14
N ALA A 83 -20.60 22.33 -1.74
CA ALA A 83 -21.27 23.21 -2.70
C ALA A 83 -21.64 22.51 -4.02
N LEU A 84 -20.89 21.46 -4.38
CA LEU A 84 -21.08 20.68 -5.59
C LEU A 84 -21.87 19.38 -5.36
N ASP A 85 -22.34 19.15 -4.14
CA ASP A 85 -22.99 17.89 -3.70
C ASP A 85 -22.15 16.66 -4.03
N LYS A 86 -20.83 16.75 -3.78
CA LYS A 86 -19.86 15.67 -4.00
C LYS A 86 -19.32 15.19 -2.66
N LYS A 87 -18.89 13.92 -2.62
CA LYS A 87 -18.19 13.36 -1.47
C LYS A 87 -16.70 13.67 -1.54
N LEU A 88 -16.09 13.93 -0.37
CA LEU A 88 -14.65 14.12 -0.26
C LEU A 88 -14.01 12.83 0.26
N VAL A 89 -13.09 12.22 -0.50
CA VAL A 89 -12.32 11.04 -0.07
C VAL A 89 -10.86 11.44 0.14
N ILE A 90 -10.42 11.47 1.39
CA ILE A 90 -9.01 11.72 1.76
C ILE A 90 -8.31 10.37 1.90
N SER A 91 -7.41 10.10 0.97
CA SER A 91 -6.63 8.87 0.92
C SER A 91 -5.18 9.14 1.33
N THR A 92 -4.64 8.34 2.27
CA THR A 92 -3.28 8.48 2.78
C THR A 92 -2.44 7.23 2.51
N ALA A 93 -1.12 7.37 2.59
CA ALA A 93 -0.23 6.24 2.36
C ALA A 93 -0.14 5.27 3.57
N THR A 94 -0.38 5.76 4.81
CA THR A 94 -0.17 4.99 6.05
C THR A 94 -1.32 5.12 7.03
N ILE A 95 -1.48 4.11 7.90
CA ILE A 95 -2.50 4.11 8.97
C ILE A 95 -2.27 5.26 9.96
N ALA A 96 -1.01 5.54 10.33
CA ALA A 96 -0.70 6.62 11.28
C ALA A 96 -1.16 8.01 10.79
N LEU A 97 -1.05 8.29 9.47
CA LEU A 97 -1.57 9.51 8.88
C LEU A 97 -3.10 9.55 8.89
N GLN A 98 -3.78 8.40 8.66
CA GLN A 98 -5.23 8.32 8.78
C GLN A 98 -5.70 8.68 10.20
N GLU A 99 -5.07 8.08 11.20
CA GLU A 99 -5.38 8.33 12.61
C GLU A 99 -5.16 9.80 12.99
N GLN A 100 -4.08 10.41 12.54
CA GLN A 100 -3.82 11.83 12.74
C GLN A 100 -4.95 12.70 12.17
N ILE A 101 -5.35 12.45 10.93
CA ILE A 101 -6.42 13.21 10.25
C ILE A 101 -7.75 13.07 11.01
N VAL A 102 -8.12 11.83 11.37
CA VAL A 102 -9.41 11.52 12.01
C VAL A 102 -9.46 11.96 13.48
N GLN A 103 -8.37 11.79 14.22
CA GLN A 103 -8.37 12.07 15.67
C GLN A 103 -7.99 13.51 16.00
N LYS A 104 -7.25 14.20 15.10
CA LYS A 104 -6.72 15.52 15.38
C LYS A 104 -7.19 16.59 14.39
N ASP A 105 -6.93 16.37 13.09
CA ASP A 105 -7.03 17.45 12.11
C ASP A 105 -8.50 17.78 11.76
N LEU A 106 -9.34 16.79 11.45
CA LEU A 106 -10.77 16.98 11.15
C LEU A 106 -11.58 17.46 12.38
N PRO A 107 -11.39 16.89 13.60
CA PRO A 107 -12.04 17.42 14.81
C PRO A 107 -11.65 18.86 15.11
N ALA A 108 -10.37 19.24 14.95
CA ALA A 108 -9.92 20.60 15.14
C ALA A 108 -10.57 21.54 14.11
N LEU A 109 -10.67 21.12 12.85
CA LEU A 109 -11.33 21.89 11.79
C LEU A 109 -12.82 22.07 12.08
N LYS A 110 -13.55 21.02 12.46
CA LYS A 110 -14.98 21.09 12.82
C LYS A 110 -15.20 22.02 14.03
N LYS A 111 -14.38 21.86 15.07
CA LYS A 111 -14.51 22.64 16.32
C LYS A 111 -14.15 24.12 16.15
N HIS A 112 -13.07 24.43 15.45
CA HIS A 112 -12.49 25.78 15.37
C HIS A 112 -12.80 26.50 14.07
N GLY A 113 -13.20 25.78 13.02
CA GLY A 113 -13.54 26.34 11.72
C GLY A 113 -14.95 26.90 11.64
N GLY A 114 -15.86 26.50 12.53
CA GLY A 114 -17.27 26.87 12.46
C GLY A 114 -17.97 26.36 11.19
N TYR A 115 -17.44 25.30 10.58
CA TYR A 115 -17.97 24.68 9.38
C TYR A 115 -18.56 23.31 9.73
N ASP A 116 -19.82 23.12 9.44
CA ASP A 116 -20.52 21.89 9.76
C ASP A 116 -20.37 20.85 8.65
N PHE A 117 -19.81 19.71 8.99
CA PHE A 117 -19.61 18.53 8.12
C PHE A 117 -19.45 17.27 8.95
N ASP A 118 -19.80 16.13 8.37
CA ASP A 118 -19.59 14.82 8.99
C ASP A 118 -18.48 14.07 8.29
N PHE A 119 -17.70 13.32 9.06
CA PHE A 119 -16.58 12.55 8.55
C PHE A 119 -16.51 11.16 9.18
N GLN A 120 -16.01 10.20 8.41
CA GLN A 120 -15.88 8.81 8.82
C GLN A 120 -14.57 8.21 8.32
N LEU A 121 -14.02 7.28 9.10
CA LEU A 121 -12.87 6.47 8.70
C LEU A 121 -13.35 5.20 7.99
N ALA A 122 -12.94 5.00 6.75
CA ALA A 122 -13.18 3.78 6.00
C ALA A 122 -11.99 2.83 6.10
N LYS A 123 -12.24 1.63 6.61
CA LYS A 123 -11.26 0.54 6.69
C LYS A 123 -11.72 -0.66 5.90
N GLY A 124 -10.78 -1.46 5.40
CA GLY A 124 -11.07 -2.73 4.74
C GLY A 124 -11.76 -3.73 5.68
N ARG A 125 -12.63 -4.57 5.14
CA ARG A 125 -13.44 -5.54 5.89
C ARG A 125 -12.61 -6.41 6.83
N ARG A 126 -11.40 -6.79 6.43
CA ARG A 126 -10.47 -7.59 7.26
C ARG A 126 -9.98 -6.88 8.52
N ARG A 127 -10.28 -5.60 8.69
CA ARG A 127 -9.99 -4.83 9.92
C ARG A 127 -11.12 -4.94 10.95
N TYR A 128 -12.24 -5.55 10.58
CA TYR A 128 -13.40 -5.72 11.46
C TYR A 128 -13.62 -7.19 11.81
N LEU A 129 -14.08 -7.40 13.02
CA LEU A 129 -14.54 -8.70 13.49
C LEU A 129 -15.71 -9.19 12.63
N CYS A 130 -15.67 -10.44 12.21
CA CYS A 130 -16.82 -11.14 11.65
C CYS A 130 -17.51 -11.95 12.74
N VAL A 131 -18.67 -11.48 13.20
CA VAL A 131 -19.43 -12.12 14.29
C VAL A 131 -19.77 -13.56 13.93
N SER A 132 -20.16 -13.83 12.69
CA SER A 132 -20.45 -15.19 12.22
C SER A 132 -19.25 -16.13 12.34
N ARG A 133 -18.04 -15.68 11.95
CA ARG A 133 -16.82 -16.49 12.07
C ARG A 133 -16.38 -16.66 13.53
N LEU A 134 -16.56 -15.63 14.36
CA LEU A 134 -16.29 -15.74 15.79
C LEU A 134 -17.21 -16.76 16.46
N ASP A 135 -18.51 -16.73 16.14
CA ASP A 135 -19.51 -17.67 16.65
C ASP A 135 -19.20 -19.10 16.20
N GLN A 136 -18.86 -19.29 14.93
CA GLN A 136 -18.39 -20.58 14.39
C GLN A 136 -17.16 -21.09 15.15
N ALA A 137 -16.13 -20.24 15.34
CA ALA A 137 -14.91 -20.63 16.04
C ALA A 137 -15.15 -21.05 17.49
N LEU A 138 -16.05 -20.37 18.18
CA LEU A 138 -16.43 -20.72 19.56
C LEU A 138 -17.34 -21.96 19.63
N SER A 139 -18.26 -22.10 18.70
CA SER A 139 -19.22 -23.26 18.67
C SER A 139 -18.52 -24.56 18.27
N GLN A 140 -17.55 -24.49 17.33
CA GLN A 140 -16.78 -25.65 16.87
C GLN A 140 -15.87 -26.23 17.96
N ASN A 141 -15.48 -25.42 18.95
CA ASN A 141 -14.65 -25.91 20.06
C ASN A 141 -15.40 -26.81 21.06
N ALA A 142 -16.74 -26.89 20.96
CA ALA A 142 -17.56 -27.75 21.85
C ALA A 142 -17.65 -29.20 21.34
N ALA A 143 -17.55 -29.48 20.05
CA ALA A 143 -17.44 -30.84 19.47
C ALA A 143 -17.15 -30.74 17.95
N ILE A 144 -15.94 -30.68 17.51
CA ILE A 144 -15.68 -30.87 16.08
C ILE A 144 -15.67 -32.38 15.81
N ASP A 145 -16.74 -32.85 15.21
CA ASP A 145 -16.67 -34.02 14.35
C ASP A 145 -15.74 -33.63 13.14
N PRO A 146 -14.59 -34.30 12.94
CA PRO A 146 -13.71 -34.05 11.79
C PRO A 146 -14.43 -34.10 10.44
N THR A 147 -15.64 -34.66 10.41
CA THR A 147 -16.50 -34.70 9.22
C THR A 147 -17.24 -33.38 8.96
N GLN A 148 -17.20 -32.41 9.85
CA GLN A 148 -17.95 -31.14 9.71
C GLN A 148 -17.10 -29.97 9.15
N ALA A 149 -15.78 -30.05 9.15
CA ALA A 149 -14.92 -29.04 8.52
C ALA A 149 -14.97 -29.14 7.00
N LEU A 150 -15.13 -28.02 6.31
CA LEU A 150 -15.13 -27.97 4.86
C LEU A 150 -13.70 -28.05 4.29
N PHE A 151 -12.74 -27.51 5.02
CA PHE A 151 -11.32 -27.45 4.69
C PHE A 151 -10.45 -27.88 5.88
N GLU A 152 -9.26 -28.42 5.60
CA GLU A 152 -8.28 -28.81 6.63
C GLU A 152 -7.85 -27.62 7.51
N ASP A 153 -7.84 -26.40 6.96
CA ASP A 153 -7.54 -25.18 7.71
C ASP A 153 -8.63 -24.88 8.77
N GLU A 154 -9.86 -25.36 8.58
CA GLU A 154 -10.94 -25.30 9.58
C GLU A 154 -10.76 -26.37 10.66
N LEU A 155 -10.17 -27.53 10.31
CA LEU A 155 -9.79 -28.59 11.27
C LEU A 155 -8.59 -28.18 12.14
N ALA A 156 -7.72 -27.32 11.62
CA ALA A 156 -6.57 -26.77 12.36
C ALA A 156 -6.98 -25.77 13.46
N LEU A 157 -8.21 -25.29 13.45
CA LEU A 157 -8.78 -24.38 14.46
C LEU A 157 -9.21 -25.14 15.74
N LYS A 158 -8.36 -26.02 16.28
CA LYS A 158 -8.41 -26.25 17.72
C LYS A 158 -7.89 -24.98 18.38
N LEU A 159 -8.83 -24.13 18.78
CA LEU A 159 -8.48 -22.96 19.56
C LEU A 159 -7.67 -23.41 20.77
N ASP A 160 -6.50 -22.87 20.94
CA ASP A 160 -5.77 -23.02 22.19
C ASP A 160 -6.51 -22.30 23.33
N ALA A 161 -6.10 -22.53 24.57
CA ALA A 161 -6.76 -21.94 25.72
C ALA A 161 -6.68 -20.39 25.72
N GLN A 162 -5.62 -19.84 25.13
CA GLN A 162 -5.43 -18.40 25.01
C GLN A 162 -6.37 -17.79 23.97
N GLN A 163 -6.51 -18.41 22.81
CA GLN A 163 -7.47 -18.01 21.77
C GLN A 163 -8.92 -18.10 22.25
N GLN A 164 -9.27 -19.18 22.99
CA GLN A 164 -10.60 -19.30 23.56
C GLN A 164 -10.95 -18.17 24.54
N THR A 165 -10.01 -17.84 25.41
CA THR A 165 -10.18 -16.76 26.39
C THR A 165 -10.33 -15.41 25.67
N LEU A 166 -9.46 -15.15 24.68
CA LEU A 166 -9.48 -13.95 23.85
C LEU A 166 -10.83 -13.79 23.12
N TYR A 167 -11.33 -14.84 22.46
CA TYR A 167 -12.56 -14.78 21.69
C TYR A 167 -13.80 -14.61 22.58
N LYS A 168 -13.83 -15.21 23.77
CA LYS A 168 -14.89 -14.97 24.76
C LYS A 168 -14.88 -13.53 25.26
N ASP A 169 -13.70 -12.96 25.52
CA ASP A 169 -13.58 -11.56 25.91
C ASP A 169 -14.05 -10.62 24.79
N MET A 170 -13.73 -10.91 23.53
CA MET A 170 -14.23 -10.15 22.36
C MET A 170 -15.77 -10.15 22.29
N VAL A 171 -16.42 -11.29 22.56
CA VAL A 171 -17.89 -11.37 22.63
C VAL A 171 -18.43 -10.46 23.73
N VAL A 172 -17.83 -10.51 24.92
CA VAL A 172 -18.26 -9.69 26.07
C VAL A 172 -18.11 -8.20 25.79
N GLN A 173 -16.94 -7.78 25.27
CA GLN A 173 -16.66 -6.38 25.01
C GLN A 173 -17.51 -5.81 23.85
N LEU A 174 -17.75 -6.62 22.80
CA LEU A 174 -18.64 -6.24 21.71
C LEU A 174 -20.10 -6.13 22.21
N GLY A 175 -20.58 -7.09 23.00
CA GLY A 175 -21.93 -7.10 23.55
C GLY A 175 -22.20 -5.97 24.56
N SER A 176 -21.17 -5.54 25.29
CA SER A 176 -21.25 -4.41 26.24
C SER A 176 -20.97 -3.03 25.62
N ASN A 177 -20.77 -2.96 24.29
CA ASN A 177 -20.35 -1.74 23.56
C ASN A 177 -19.05 -1.09 24.08
N GLN A 178 -18.18 -1.86 24.75
CA GLN A 178 -16.86 -1.40 25.17
C GLN A 178 -15.83 -1.43 24.03
N TRP A 179 -16.15 -2.18 22.97
CA TRP A 179 -15.40 -2.30 21.74
C TRP A 179 -16.34 -2.37 20.55
N ASP A 180 -16.01 -1.70 19.47
CA ASP A 180 -16.82 -1.59 18.25
C ASP A 180 -16.56 -2.70 17.22
N GLY A 181 -15.62 -3.62 17.51
CA GLY A 181 -15.22 -4.69 16.59
C GLY A 181 -14.11 -4.28 15.61
N ASP A 182 -13.55 -3.07 15.68
CA ASP A 182 -12.38 -2.66 14.94
C ASP A 182 -11.11 -3.25 15.57
N ARG A 183 -10.29 -3.96 14.78
CA ARG A 183 -9.02 -4.54 15.21
C ARG A 183 -8.10 -3.52 15.87
N ASP A 184 -8.02 -2.31 15.30
CA ASP A 184 -7.10 -1.27 15.74
C ASP A 184 -7.54 -0.63 17.07
N ALA A 185 -8.83 -0.74 17.41
CA ALA A 185 -9.38 -0.29 18.68
C ALA A 185 -9.28 -1.34 19.81
N TRP A 186 -8.82 -2.55 19.49
CA TRP A 186 -8.62 -3.60 20.50
C TRP A 186 -7.51 -3.24 21.48
N LYS A 187 -7.81 -3.30 22.78
CA LYS A 187 -6.85 -3.00 23.84
C LYS A 187 -5.97 -4.23 24.11
N GLY A 188 -4.75 -4.21 23.61
CA GLY A 188 -3.78 -5.27 23.83
C GLY A 188 -3.13 -5.77 22.53
N SER A 189 -2.17 -6.67 22.67
CA SER A 189 -1.50 -7.28 21.52
C SER A 189 -2.43 -8.31 20.87
N LEU A 190 -2.66 -8.18 19.57
CA LEU A 190 -3.48 -9.10 18.79
C LEU A 190 -2.66 -9.65 17.62
N ALA A 191 -2.20 -10.90 17.77
CA ALA A 191 -1.44 -11.60 16.75
C ALA A 191 -2.29 -11.84 15.49
N GLU A 192 -1.65 -11.83 14.32
CA GLU A 192 -2.33 -12.06 13.04
C GLU A 192 -3.02 -13.43 13.00
N ASP A 193 -2.36 -14.45 13.55
CA ASP A 193 -2.90 -15.82 13.59
C ASP A 193 -4.14 -15.96 14.49
N HIS A 194 -4.30 -15.06 15.46
CA HIS A 194 -5.51 -14.98 16.28
C HIS A 194 -6.61 -14.15 15.61
N TRP A 195 -6.25 -13.20 14.75
CA TRP A 195 -7.22 -12.32 14.09
C TRP A 195 -7.79 -12.91 12.80
N ARG A 196 -6.93 -13.51 11.99
CA ARG A 196 -7.28 -14.04 10.65
C ARG A 196 -8.49 -15.00 10.65
N PRO A 197 -8.64 -15.93 11.64
CA PRO A 197 -9.77 -16.84 11.68
C PRO A 197 -11.14 -16.18 11.90
N ILE A 198 -11.18 -15.06 12.62
CA ILE A 198 -12.41 -14.36 13.04
C ILE A 198 -12.71 -13.12 12.19
N THR A 199 -12.06 -12.94 11.06
CA THR A 199 -12.35 -11.87 10.09
C THR A 199 -12.73 -12.48 8.74
N THR A 200 -13.19 -11.66 7.81
CA THR A 200 -13.59 -12.09 6.46
C THR A 200 -13.29 -10.99 5.43
N ASP A 201 -13.34 -11.35 4.15
CA ASP A 201 -13.27 -10.41 3.04
C ASP A 201 -14.61 -10.26 2.31
N HIS A 202 -14.58 -9.60 1.15
CA HIS A 202 -15.81 -9.34 0.39
C HIS A 202 -16.49 -10.61 -0.09
N LYS A 203 -15.75 -11.60 -0.55
CA LYS A 203 -16.29 -12.84 -1.13
C LYS A 203 -16.74 -13.86 -0.05
N GLY A 204 -16.04 -13.88 1.08
CA GLY A 204 -16.40 -14.72 2.23
C GLY A 204 -17.54 -14.17 3.10
N CYS A 205 -18.16 -13.05 2.72
CA CYS A 205 -19.25 -12.42 3.46
C CYS A 205 -20.58 -12.52 2.72
N THR A 206 -21.59 -13.01 3.40
CA THR A 206 -22.96 -13.13 2.88
C THR A 206 -23.76 -11.81 2.89
N ASN A 207 -23.12 -10.70 3.25
CA ASN A 207 -23.68 -9.34 3.27
C ASN A 207 -25.00 -9.25 4.08
N ARG A 208 -26.03 -8.60 3.54
CA ARG A 208 -27.35 -8.41 4.19
C ARG A 208 -28.09 -9.72 4.52
N ARG A 209 -27.61 -10.86 4.01
CA ARG A 209 -28.17 -12.18 4.26
C ARG A 209 -27.58 -12.89 5.47
N CYS A 210 -26.50 -12.32 6.04
CA CYS A 210 -25.87 -12.88 7.24
C CYS A 210 -26.84 -12.82 8.42
N SER A 211 -27.00 -13.92 9.14
CA SER A 211 -27.81 -14.00 10.38
C SER A 211 -27.35 -12.97 11.45
N HIS A 212 -26.07 -12.59 11.42
CA HIS A 212 -25.48 -11.59 12.33
C HIS A 212 -25.40 -10.19 11.73
N PHE A 213 -26.12 -9.88 10.62
CA PHE A 213 -26.00 -8.61 9.91
C PHE A 213 -26.24 -7.39 10.80
N SER A 214 -27.28 -7.40 11.63
CA SER A 214 -27.63 -6.30 12.54
C SER A 214 -26.59 -6.00 13.61
N GLN A 215 -25.76 -6.98 13.94
CA GLN A 215 -24.68 -6.86 14.95
C GLN A 215 -23.30 -6.68 14.29
N CYS A 216 -23.23 -6.70 12.95
CA CYS A 216 -21.97 -6.71 12.23
C CYS A 216 -21.20 -5.39 12.38
N PRO A 217 -19.99 -5.39 12.97
CA PRO A 217 -19.16 -4.20 13.13
C PRO A 217 -18.86 -3.50 11.82
N PHE A 218 -18.54 -4.27 10.76
CA PHE A 218 -18.22 -3.73 9.45
C PHE A 218 -19.42 -2.97 8.84
N PHE A 219 -20.63 -3.51 8.89
CA PHE A 219 -21.80 -2.84 8.30
C PHE A 219 -22.22 -1.62 9.13
N LYS A 220 -22.12 -1.68 10.46
CA LYS A 220 -22.33 -0.50 11.31
C LYS A 220 -21.38 0.64 10.97
N ALA A 221 -20.08 0.33 10.77
CA ALA A 221 -19.11 1.32 10.33
C ALA A 221 -19.42 1.84 8.92
N ARG A 222 -19.94 1.00 8.03
CA ARG A 222 -20.25 1.37 6.65
C ARG A 222 -21.50 2.24 6.52
N ASP A 223 -22.53 2.00 7.32
CA ASP A 223 -23.76 2.84 7.29
C ASP A 223 -23.43 4.33 7.50
N GLY A 224 -22.40 4.65 8.32
CA GLY A 224 -21.93 5.99 8.52
C GLY A 224 -21.24 6.62 7.29
N LEU A 225 -20.67 5.81 6.37
CA LEU A 225 -19.95 6.34 5.21
C LEU A 225 -20.89 7.01 4.20
N GLU A 226 -22.06 6.45 3.96
CA GLU A 226 -23.03 7.01 2.99
C GLU A 226 -23.54 8.40 3.42
N GLN A 227 -23.62 8.64 4.72
CA GLN A 227 -24.10 9.90 5.29
C GLN A 227 -22.99 10.95 5.43
N SER A 228 -21.72 10.55 5.46
CA SER A 228 -20.59 11.44 5.70
C SER A 228 -20.27 12.32 4.49
N ASP A 229 -19.89 13.58 4.73
CA ASP A 229 -19.39 14.52 3.74
C ASP A 229 -17.94 14.20 3.36
N CYS A 230 -17.15 13.73 4.34
CA CYS A 230 -15.74 13.43 4.21
C CYS A 230 -15.42 12.01 4.67
N ILE A 231 -14.73 11.24 3.84
CA ILE A 231 -14.30 9.88 4.14
C ILE A 231 -12.77 9.85 4.14
N VAL A 232 -12.18 9.37 5.24
CA VAL A 232 -10.73 9.15 5.34
C VAL A 232 -10.45 7.67 5.10
N THR A 233 -9.44 7.37 4.28
CA THR A 233 -9.06 6.00 3.95
C THR A 233 -7.59 5.90 3.57
N ASN A 234 -7.11 4.74 3.13
CA ASN A 234 -5.79 4.58 2.54
C ASN A 234 -5.85 4.30 1.04
N HIS A 235 -4.70 4.48 0.37
CA HIS A 235 -4.60 4.23 -1.06
C HIS A 235 -4.99 2.80 -1.44
N ASP A 236 -4.66 1.82 -0.60
CA ASP A 236 -4.95 0.41 -0.89
C ASP A 236 -6.46 0.14 -0.92
N LEU A 237 -7.26 0.79 -0.06
CA LEU A 237 -8.72 0.63 -0.08
C LEU A 237 -9.36 1.34 -1.27
N VAL A 238 -8.88 2.52 -1.66
CA VAL A 238 -9.32 3.20 -2.89
C VAL A 238 -9.05 2.32 -4.10
N LEU A 239 -7.83 1.79 -4.22
CA LEU A 239 -7.44 0.93 -5.35
C LEU A 239 -8.22 -0.40 -5.35
N ALA A 240 -8.51 -0.97 -4.18
CA ALA A 240 -9.35 -2.16 -4.07
C ALA A 240 -10.80 -1.89 -4.51
N ASP A 241 -11.37 -0.73 -4.16
CA ASP A 241 -12.69 -0.32 -4.61
C ASP A 241 -12.72 -0.12 -6.14
N LEU A 242 -11.72 0.55 -6.69
CA LEU A 242 -11.58 0.76 -8.14
C LEU A 242 -11.41 -0.57 -8.90
N ALA A 243 -10.70 -1.54 -8.33
CA ALA A 243 -10.57 -2.87 -8.92
C ALA A 243 -11.90 -3.65 -8.93
N LEU A 244 -12.84 -3.32 -8.05
CA LEU A 244 -14.22 -3.85 -8.03
C LEU A 244 -15.17 -3.06 -8.95
N GLY A 245 -14.67 -2.09 -9.69
CA GLY A 245 -15.45 -1.24 -10.57
C GLY A 245 -15.71 0.17 -10.02
N GLY A 246 -15.34 0.46 -8.78
CA GLY A 246 -15.58 1.74 -8.10
C GLY A 246 -17.02 1.90 -7.61
N GLY A 247 -17.20 2.45 -6.41
CA GLY A 247 -18.53 2.62 -5.80
C GLY A 247 -19.03 1.41 -5.02
N ALA A 248 -18.22 0.36 -4.91
CA ALA A 248 -18.59 -0.85 -4.16
C ALA A 248 -18.30 -0.73 -2.65
N ILE A 249 -17.25 -0.01 -2.30
CA ILE A 249 -16.79 0.22 -0.92
C ILE A 249 -16.89 1.69 -0.55
N LEU A 250 -16.47 2.57 -1.43
CA LEU A 250 -16.48 4.03 -1.31
C LEU A 250 -17.58 4.61 -2.21
N PRO A 251 -17.89 5.90 -2.14
CA PRO A 251 -18.80 6.53 -3.08
C PRO A 251 -18.32 6.40 -4.54
N ALA A 252 -19.24 6.47 -5.48
CA ALA A 252 -18.91 6.36 -6.90
C ALA A 252 -17.85 7.41 -7.31
N PRO A 253 -16.87 7.05 -8.16
CA PRO A 253 -15.82 7.98 -8.57
C PRO A 253 -16.37 9.27 -9.18
N GLU A 254 -17.45 9.18 -9.92
CA GLU A 254 -18.13 10.30 -10.59
C GLU A 254 -18.69 11.34 -9.59
N ASP A 255 -18.98 10.90 -8.36
CA ASP A 255 -19.51 11.73 -7.27
C ASP A 255 -18.45 12.06 -6.21
N THR A 256 -17.17 11.85 -6.53
CA THR A 256 -16.09 11.94 -5.54
C THR A 256 -14.99 12.90 -5.98
N ILE A 257 -14.59 13.78 -5.03
CA ILE A 257 -13.33 14.49 -5.08
C ILE A 257 -12.33 13.69 -4.24
N TYR A 258 -11.27 13.19 -4.90
CA TYR A 258 -10.21 12.45 -4.21
C TYR A 258 -9.06 13.36 -3.80
N ILE A 259 -8.52 13.16 -2.59
CA ILE A 259 -7.25 13.73 -2.15
C ILE A 259 -6.30 12.58 -1.87
N PHE A 260 -5.22 12.47 -2.64
CA PHE A 260 -4.15 11.51 -2.40
C PHE A 260 -2.99 12.20 -1.67
N ASP A 261 -2.99 12.10 -0.35
CA ASP A 261 -1.88 12.60 0.48
C ASP A 261 -0.75 11.57 0.47
N GLU A 262 0.49 12.03 0.30
CA GLU A 262 1.63 11.23 -0.12
C GLU A 262 1.38 10.50 -1.46
N GLY A 263 0.78 11.23 -2.41
CA GLY A 263 0.34 10.72 -3.72
C GLY A 263 1.46 10.16 -4.60
N HIS A 264 2.74 10.41 -4.26
CA HIS A 264 3.88 9.80 -4.93
C HIS A 264 3.92 8.27 -4.82
N HIS A 265 3.22 7.67 -3.84
CA HIS A 265 3.09 6.22 -3.69
C HIS A 265 1.97 5.59 -4.54
N LEU A 266 1.09 6.40 -5.14
CA LEU A 266 -0.12 5.89 -5.78
C LEU A 266 0.18 4.93 -6.93
N ALA A 267 1.14 5.27 -7.80
CA ALA A 267 1.52 4.43 -8.93
C ALA A 267 2.06 3.06 -8.48
N ASP A 268 2.98 3.05 -7.51
CA ASP A 268 3.57 1.80 -6.99
C ASP A 268 2.52 0.93 -6.31
N LYS A 269 1.60 1.52 -5.55
CA LYS A 269 0.49 0.79 -4.92
C LYS A 269 -0.48 0.23 -5.96
N THR A 270 -0.71 0.96 -7.05
CA THR A 270 -1.52 0.47 -8.17
C THR A 270 -0.90 -0.77 -8.80
N LEU A 271 0.40 -0.73 -9.11
CA LEU A 271 1.09 -1.91 -9.65
C LEU A 271 0.99 -3.11 -8.71
N LYS A 272 1.17 -2.90 -7.41
CA LYS A 272 1.03 -3.95 -6.41
C LYS A 272 -0.39 -4.52 -6.36
N GLN A 273 -1.42 -3.69 -6.44
CA GLN A 273 -2.82 -4.13 -6.41
C GLN A 273 -3.20 -4.98 -7.63
N PHE A 274 -2.62 -4.68 -8.80
CA PHE A 274 -2.87 -5.40 -10.05
C PHE A 274 -1.80 -6.46 -10.38
N THR A 275 -0.94 -6.79 -9.42
CA THR A 275 -0.02 -7.92 -9.52
C THR A 275 -0.77 -9.22 -9.22
N HIS A 276 -0.66 -10.18 -10.14
CA HIS A 276 -1.17 -11.53 -9.96
C HIS A 276 -0.04 -12.44 -9.47
N GLN A 277 -0.30 -13.23 -8.45
CA GLN A 277 0.69 -14.16 -7.91
C GLN A 277 0.05 -15.42 -7.35
N GLN A 278 0.75 -16.55 -7.51
CA GLN A 278 0.25 -17.83 -7.03
C GLN A 278 1.39 -18.83 -6.75
N GLY A 279 1.38 -19.45 -5.59
CA GLY A 279 2.30 -20.54 -5.24
C GLY A 279 1.84 -21.88 -5.83
N ILE A 280 2.74 -22.62 -6.45
CA ILE A 280 2.45 -23.88 -7.14
C ILE A 280 1.97 -24.96 -6.15
N ARG A 281 2.70 -25.14 -5.03
CA ARG A 281 2.29 -26.10 -3.99
C ARG A 281 1.02 -25.65 -3.26
N GLN A 282 0.81 -24.33 -3.16
CA GLN A 282 -0.42 -23.80 -2.61
C GLN A 282 -1.60 -24.15 -3.49
N LEU A 283 -1.46 -24.08 -4.83
CA LEU A 283 -2.50 -24.51 -5.79
C LEU A 283 -2.84 -25.98 -5.63
N SER A 284 -1.84 -26.86 -5.57
CA SER A 284 -2.05 -28.30 -5.41
C SER A 284 -2.86 -28.62 -4.14
N ARG A 285 -2.50 -27.99 -3.03
CA ARG A 285 -3.25 -28.13 -1.77
C ARG A 285 -4.69 -27.62 -1.91
N TRP A 286 -4.86 -26.46 -2.53
CA TRP A 286 -6.18 -25.85 -2.72
C TRP A 286 -7.08 -26.72 -3.59
N TYR A 287 -6.60 -27.36 -4.65
CA TYR A 287 -7.38 -28.30 -5.46
C TYR A 287 -7.86 -29.50 -4.64
N GLY A 288 -6.97 -30.09 -3.83
CA GLY A 288 -7.29 -31.20 -2.94
C GLY A 288 -8.36 -30.84 -1.91
N GLN A 289 -8.22 -29.69 -1.25
CA GLN A 289 -9.16 -29.16 -0.26
C GLN A 289 -10.53 -28.88 -0.89
N THR A 290 -10.57 -28.21 -2.03
CA THR A 290 -11.82 -27.91 -2.76
C THR A 290 -12.57 -29.20 -3.12
N ARG A 291 -11.86 -30.22 -3.60
CA ARG A 291 -12.45 -31.53 -3.90
C ARG A 291 -13.02 -32.21 -2.66
N SER A 292 -12.35 -32.13 -1.52
CA SER A 292 -12.83 -32.65 -0.23
C SER A 292 -14.09 -31.93 0.24
N GLY A 293 -14.11 -30.59 0.15
CA GLY A 293 -15.29 -29.79 0.47
C GLY A 293 -16.50 -30.11 -0.41
N LEU A 294 -16.29 -30.33 -1.71
CA LEU A 294 -17.38 -30.74 -2.63
C LEU A 294 -17.96 -32.11 -2.28
N LYS A 295 -17.13 -33.09 -1.87
CA LYS A 295 -17.62 -34.38 -1.42
C LYS A 295 -18.54 -34.26 -0.20
N LYS A 296 -18.21 -33.36 0.74
CA LYS A 296 -19.04 -33.08 1.89
C LYS A 296 -20.36 -32.42 1.47
N PHE A 297 -20.28 -31.34 0.66
CA PHE A 297 -21.47 -30.68 0.13
C PHE A 297 -22.44 -31.67 -0.51
N LEU A 298 -21.95 -32.59 -1.36
CA LEU A 298 -22.76 -33.60 -2.03
C LEU A 298 -23.45 -34.57 -1.07
N LYS A 299 -22.87 -34.88 0.08
CA LYS A 299 -23.51 -35.73 1.10
C LYS A 299 -24.67 -35.03 1.81
N GLU A 300 -24.58 -33.75 1.95
CA GLU A 300 -25.56 -32.91 2.67
C GLU A 300 -26.64 -32.36 1.73
N TRP A 301 -26.35 -32.24 0.41
CA TRP A 301 -27.22 -31.64 -0.59
C TRP A 301 -28.46 -32.53 -0.88
N GLN A 302 -29.65 -32.00 -0.67
CA GLN A 302 -30.93 -32.67 -0.93
C GLN A 302 -31.76 -31.98 -2.04
N GLY A 303 -31.25 -30.94 -2.68
CA GLY A 303 -31.99 -30.06 -3.60
C GLY A 303 -32.03 -30.52 -5.07
N GLY A 304 -31.81 -31.79 -5.35
CA GLY A 304 -31.98 -32.39 -6.68
C GLY A 304 -30.74 -32.33 -7.56
N GLY A 305 -30.87 -32.65 -8.86
CA GLY A 305 -29.75 -32.91 -9.79
C GLY A 305 -28.81 -31.77 -10.10
N LYS A 306 -29.26 -30.48 -10.03
CA LYS A 306 -28.46 -29.31 -10.40
C LYS A 306 -27.20 -29.15 -9.55
N GLY A 307 -27.30 -29.28 -8.23
CA GLY A 307 -26.14 -29.18 -7.35
C GLY A 307 -25.15 -30.32 -7.54
N ALA A 308 -25.66 -31.55 -7.75
CA ALA A 308 -24.84 -32.71 -8.04
C ALA A 308 -24.12 -32.59 -9.39
N GLN A 309 -24.80 -32.11 -10.43
CA GLN A 309 -24.25 -31.89 -11.77
C GLN A 309 -23.11 -30.85 -11.72
N LEU A 310 -23.35 -29.67 -11.12
CA LEU A 310 -22.36 -28.62 -11.00
C LEU A 310 -21.13 -29.09 -10.19
N SER A 311 -21.35 -29.79 -9.09
CA SER A 311 -20.25 -30.37 -8.30
C SER A 311 -19.43 -31.39 -9.07
N GLY A 312 -20.09 -32.19 -9.94
CA GLY A 312 -19.41 -33.11 -10.87
C GLY A 312 -18.51 -32.35 -11.84
N GLN A 313 -19.03 -31.31 -12.49
CA GLN A 313 -18.27 -30.45 -13.40
C GLN A 313 -17.07 -29.78 -12.72
N VAL A 314 -17.27 -29.20 -11.54
CA VAL A 314 -16.16 -28.60 -10.75
C VAL A 314 -15.10 -29.66 -10.42
N LYS A 315 -15.49 -30.86 -10.02
CA LYS A 315 -14.56 -31.97 -9.75
C LYS A 315 -13.73 -32.34 -10.98
N ASP A 316 -14.35 -32.43 -12.16
CA ASP A 316 -13.67 -32.76 -13.42
C ASP A 316 -12.67 -31.66 -13.82
N HIS A 317 -13.04 -30.39 -13.65
CA HIS A 317 -12.13 -29.26 -13.88
C HIS A 317 -10.95 -29.26 -12.91
N LEU A 318 -11.16 -29.55 -11.62
CA LEU A 318 -10.08 -29.68 -10.64
C LEU A 318 -9.11 -30.80 -10.99
N GLN A 319 -9.62 -31.95 -11.45
CA GLN A 319 -8.78 -33.07 -11.87
C GLN A 319 -7.95 -32.71 -13.10
N GLY A 320 -8.53 -32.01 -14.06
CA GLY A 320 -7.79 -31.50 -15.23
C GLY A 320 -6.70 -30.52 -14.86
N LEU A 321 -7.01 -29.56 -13.94
CA LEU A 321 -6.04 -28.59 -13.45
C LEU A 321 -4.91 -29.25 -12.64
N GLU A 322 -5.19 -30.29 -11.85
CA GLU A 322 -4.15 -31.07 -11.15
C GLU A 322 -3.17 -31.70 -12.15
N GLN A 323 -3.67 -32.28 -13.26
CA GLN A 323 -2.81 -32.86 -14.29
C GLN A 323 -1.97 -31.80 -15.02
N GLN A 324 -2.59 -30.66 -15.35
CA GLN A 324 -1.89 -29.53 -15.96
C GLN A 324 -0.81 -28.94 -15.02
N LEU A 325 -1.09 -28.92 -13.70
CA LEU A 325 -0.13 -28.45 -12.69
C LEU A 325 1.10 -29.37 -12.62
N ILE A 326 0.91 -30.68 -12.71
CA ILE A 326 2.02 -31.65 -12.78
C ILE A 326 2.88 -31.40 -14.04
N SER A 327 2.26 -31.15 -15.19
CA SER A 327 2.98 -30.80 -16.42
C SER A 327 3.76 -29.49 -16.27
N LEU A 328 3.18 -28.49 -15.60
CA LEU A 328 3.85 -27.24 -15.29
C LEU A 328 5.06 -27.44 -14.35
N GLU A 329 4.90 -28.23 -13.29
CA GLU A 329 5.99 -28.56 -12.37
C GLU A 329 7.13 -29.28 -13.10
N GLN A 330 6.82 -30.25 -13.95
CA GLN A 330 7.82 -30.96 -14.76
C GLN A 330 8.56 -30.04 -15.73
N PHE A 331 7.84 -29.11 -16.37
CA PHE A 331 8.46 -28.09 -17.23
C PHE A 331 9.40 -27.19 -16.43
N LEU A 332 8.97 -26.67 -15.29
CA LEU A 332 9.78 -25.80 -14.45
C LEU A 332 10.99 -26.52 -13.82
N ASP A 333 10.88 -27.82 -13.57
CA ASP A 333 11.97 -28.65 -13.04
C ASP A 333 13.06 -28.99 -14.07
N GLN A 334 12.68 -29.14 -15.35
CA GLN A 334 13.59 -29.45 -16.45
C GLN A 334 14.32 -28.22 -17.00
N SER A 335 13.81 -27.02 -16.70
CA SER A 335 14.33 -25.79 -17.26
C SER A 335 15.41 -25.17 -16.38
N ALA A 336 16.27 -24.33 -16.99
CA ALA A 336 17.33 -23.57 -16.33
C ALA A 336 16.82 -22.52 -15.33
N PHE A 337 15.57 -22.62 -14.88
CA PHE A 337 14.91 -21.68 -14.00
C PHE A 337 15.28 -21.88 -12.52
N ARG A 338 15.99 -22.97 -12.19
CA ARG A 338 16.47 -23.20 -10.83
C ARG A 338 17.76 -22.42 -10.57
N PRO A 339 17.91 -21.79 -9.41
CA PRO A 339 19.17 -21.22 -8.96
C PRO A 339 20.27 -22.28 -8.98
N GLN A 340 21.44 -21.94 -9.53
CA GLN A 340 22.52 -22.93 -9.74
C GLN A 340 23.32 -23.24 -8.44
N ASP A 341 23.27 -22.39 -7.42
CA ASP A 341 24.04 -22.58 -6.18
C ASP A 341 23.20 -22.34 -4.94
N GLY A 342 23.28 -23.27 -4.02
CA GLY A 342 22.74 -23.40 -2.68
C GLY A 342 21.90 -22.22 -2.15
N TYR A 343 20.61 -22.40 -2.14
CA TYR A 343 19.54 -21.50 -1.74
C TYR A 343 19.89 -20.58 -0.55
N GLN A 344 20.09 -19.30 -0.80
CA GLN A 344 19.99 -18.26 0.20
C GLN A 344 18.68 -17.46 -0.01
N GLN A 345 17.76 -17.71 0.83
CA GLN A 345 16.54 -17.01 1.26
C GLN A 345 15.52 -16.44 0.24
N GLN A 346 15.84 -15.96 -0.94
CA GLN A 346 14.90 -15.54 -1.98
C GLN A 346 15.62 -15.31 -3.30
N GLU A 347 15.46 -16.18 -4.27
CA GLU A 347 15.95 -15.95 -5.62
C GLU A 347 14.79 -15.77 -6.58
N ASN A 348 14.85 -14.70 -7.36
CA ASN A 348 13.90 -14.41 -8.41
C ASN A 348 14.49 -14.78 -9.77
N TYR A 349 13.80 -15.63 -10.51
CA TYR A 349 14.05 -15.81 -11.93
C TYR A 349 13.10 -14.89 -12.72
N ARG A 350 13.64 -13.92 -13.42
CA ARG A 350 12.87 -12.96 -14.20
C ARG A 350 12.90 -13.30 -15.68
N PHE A 351 11.74 -13.33 -16.33
CA PHE A 351 11.66 -13.43 -17.77
C PHE A 351 12.04 -12.07 -18.38
N SER A 352 13.21 -12.03 -19.09
CA SER A 352 13.70 -10.81 -19.71
C SER A 352 12.68 -10.26 -20.70
N GLN A 353 12.46 -8.94 -20.67
CA GLN A 353 11.43 -8.26 -21.46
C GLN A 353 10.00 -8.84 -21.29
N GLY A 354 9.77 -9.61 -20.24
CA GLY A 354 8.50 -10.31 -20.01
C GLY A 354 8.26 -11.52 -20.94
N ILE A 355 9.23 -11.91 -21.80
CA ILE A 355 9.07 -12.96 -22.79
C ILE A 355 9.10 -14.32 -22.12
N VAL A 356 7.98 -15.02 -22.20
CA VAL A 356 7.77 -16.36 -21.64
C VAL A 356 8.04 -17.39 -22.74
N PRO A 357 8.71 -18.53 -22.43
CA PRO A 357 8.87 -19.63 -23.40
C PRO A 357 7.53 -20.11 -23.96
N THR A 358 7.49 -20.43 -25.24
CA THR A 358 6.26 -20.84 -25.97
C THR A 358 5.53 -22.01 -25.30
N GLU A 359 6.27 -22.98 -24.76
CA GLU A 359 5.69 -24.11 -24.04
C GLU A 359 4.96 -23.63 -22.73
N LEU A 360 5.56 -22.70 -21.98
CA LEU A 360 4.92 -22.14 -20.78
C LEU A 360 3.70 -21.26 -21.15
N VAL A 361 3.75 -20.56 -22.30
CA VAL A 361 2.59 -19.82 -22.84
C VAL A 361 1.44 -20.80 -23.10
N GLN A 362 1.71 -21.94 -23.74
CA GLN A 362 0.67 -22.93 -24.04
C GLN A 362 0.11 -23.58 -22.78
N ILE A 363 0.96 -24.01 -21.84
CA ILE A 363 0.52 -24.55 -20.55
C ILE A 363 -0.37 -23.53 -19.82
N SER A 364 0.04 -22.25 -19.79
CA SER A 364 -0.73 -21.19 -19.14
C SER A 364 -2.07 -20.93 -19.84
N HIS A 365 -2.10 -21.00 -21.17
CA HIS A 365 -3.36 -20.87 -21.92
C HIS A 365 -4.35 -21.98 -21.55
N ASP A 366 -3.90 -23.23 -21.52
CA ASP A 366 -4.75 -24.38 -21.20
C ASP A 366 -5.22 -24.35 -19.74
N MET A 367 -4.35 -23.98 -18.80
CA MET A 367 -4.72 -23.73 -17.40
C MET A 367 -5.70 -22.56 -17.26
N GLY A 368 -5.55 -21.52 -18.06
CA GLY A 368 -6.48 -20.40 -18.14
C GLY A 368 -7.89 -20.81 -18.55
N LEU A 369 -8.01 -21.63 -19.61
CA LEU A 369 -9.29 -22.16 -20.06
C LEU A 369 -9.96 -23.04 -18.99
N SER A 370 -9.17 -23.89 -18.32
CA SER A 370 -9.68 -24.75 -17.24
C SER A 370 -10.10 -23.95 -16.02
N SER A 371 -9.31 -22.93 -15.63
CA SER A 371 -9.64 -22.03 -14.53
C SER A 371 -10.89 -21.18 -14.79
N ALA A 372 -11.10 -20.75 -16.04
CA ALA A 372 -12.31 -20.01 -16.43
C ALA A 372 -13.58 -20.87 -16.27
N ARG A 373 -13.52 -22.14 -16.69
CA ARG A 373 -14.61 -23.10 -16.51
C ARG A 373 -14.88 -23.35 -15.02
N LEU A 374 -13.81 -23.56 -14.26
CA LEU A 374 -13.89 -23.75 -12.80
C LEU A 374 -14.54 -22.53 -12.10
N ALA A 375 -14.10 -21.33 -12.42
CA ALA A 375 -14.65 -20.08 -11.84
C ALA A 375 -16.15 -19.92 -12.16
N ARG A 376 -16.55 -20.21 -13.42
CA ARG A 376 -17.95 -20.16 -13.85
C ARG A 376 -18.81 -21.14 -13.05
N ASP A 377 -18.38 -22.40 -12.91
CA ASP A 377 -19.18 -23.44 -12.29
C ASP A 377 -19.22 -23.31 -10.77
N LEU A 378 -18.15 -22.79 -10.13
CA LEU A 378 -18.15 -22.34 -8.73
C LEU A 378 -19.09 -21.14 -8.52
N GLY A 379 -19.13 -20.19 -9.46
CA GLY A 379 -20.10 -19.09 -9.47
C GLY A 379 -21.54 -19.59 -9.57
N ALA A 380 -21.81 -20.63 -10.36
CA ALA A 380 -23.12 -21.24 -10.44
C ALA A 380 -23.53 -21.95 -9.13
N LEU A 381 -22.57 -22.61 -8.44
CA LEU A 381 -22.82 -23.17 -7.10
C LEU A 381 -23.07 -22.06 -6.05
N HIS A 382 -22.32 -20.98 -6.12
CA HIS A 382 -22.55 -19.81 -5.27
C HIS A 382 -23.96 -19.24 -5.48
N ALA A 383 -24.38 -19.04 -6.73
CA ALA A 383 -25.73 -18.56 -7.08
C ALA A 383 -26.83 -19.54 -6.60
N LEU A 384 -26.59 -20.84 -6.73
CA LEU A 384 -27.51 -21.88 -6.24
C LEU A 384 -27.70 -21.79 -4.71
N MET A 385 -26.61 -21.55 -3.96
CA MET A 385 -26.70 -21.36 -2.51
C MET A 385 -27.42 -20.05 -2.15
N ASP A 386 -27.24 -19.03 -2.97
CA ASP A 386 -27.96 -17.76 -2.83
C ASP A 386 -29.49 -17.95 -2.97
N ASP A 387 -29.93 -18.75 -3.95
CA ASP A 387 -31.32 -19.09 -4.14
C ASP A 387 -31.89 -19.90 -2.95
N VAL A 388 -31.07 -20.81 -2.38
CA VAL A 388 -31.47 -21.57 -1.16
C VAL A 388 -31.62 -20.63 0.05
N VAL A 389 -30.69 -19.72 0.26
CA VAL A 389 -30.74 -18.75 1.38
C VAL A 389 -31.96 -17.82 1.26
N LYS A 390 -32.36 -17.47 0.02
CA LYS A 390 -33.57 -16.69 -0.26
C LYS A 390 -34.89 -17.49 -0.04
N GLY A 391 -34.81 -18.80 -0.07
CA GLY A 391 -35.99 -19.68 0.00
C GLY A 391 -36.57 -19.97 -1.39
N ASP A 392 -35.93 -19.55 -2.48
CA ASP A 392 -36.37 -19.81 -3.87
C ASP A 392 -36.05 -21.24 -4.32
N GLN A 393 -35.13 -21.90 -3.62
CA GLN A 393 -34.70 -23.28 -3.86
C GLN A 393 -34.59 -24.06 -2.56
N ASN A 394 -35.01 -25.32 -2.59
CA ASN A 394 -34.82 -26.29 -1.48
C ASN A 394 -33.51 -27.04 -1.67
N GLY A 395 -32.85 -27.47 -0.60
CA GLY A 395 -31.65 -28.30 -0.71
C GLY A 395 -30.84 -28.44 0.57
N LEU A 396 -30.79 -27.41 1.39
CA LEU A 396 -30.09 -27.37 2.67
C LEU A 396 -30.89 -26.54 3.68
N PRO A 397 -30.71 -26.75 5.00
CA PRO A 397 -31.08 -25.77 6.00
C PRO A 397 -30.40 -24.41 5.71
N LYS A 398 -31.11 -23.32 6.05
CA LYS A 398 -30.67 -21.96 5.72
C LYS A 398 -29.27 -21.62 6.28
N ASP A 399 -29.01 -22.00 7.53
CA ASP A 399 -27.71 -21.78 8.20
C ASP A 399 -26.56 -22.52 7.50
N GLN A 400 -26.80 -23.75 7.07
CA GLN A 400 -25.82 -24.50 6.26
C GLN A 400 -25.63 -23.88 4.87
N ALA A 401 -26.73 -23.46 4.23
CA ALA A 401 -26.64 -22.79 2.93
C ALA A 401 -25.87 -21.46 2.99
N GLU A 402 -26.00 -20.68 4.08
CA GLU A 402 -25.20 -19.47 4.32
C GLU A 402 -23.70 -19.80 4.40
N ASN A 403 -23.32 -20.90 5.05
CA ASN A 403 -21.93 -21.34 5.14
C ASN A 403 -21.37 -21.75 3.77
N TYR A 404 -22.13 -22.53 3.00
CA TYR A 404 -21.72 -22.91 1.63
C TYR A 404 -21.70 -21.72 0.67
N LEU A 405 -22.60 -20.76 0.82
CA LEU A 405 -22.62 -19.52 0.05
C LEU A 405 -21.27 -18.78 0.23
N ALA A 406 -20.84 -18.57 1.48
CA ALA A 406 -19.56 -17.94 1.77
C ALA A 406 -18.38 -18.76 1.22
N ALA A 407 -18.39 -20.07 1.40
CA ALA A 407 -17.32 -20.96 0.94
C ALA A 407 -17.19 -20.95 -0.58
N PHE A 408 -18.27 -21.13 -1.34
CA PHE A 408 -18.23 -21.07 -2.80
C PHE A 408 -17.84 -19.70 -3.33
N GLY A 409 -18.18 -18.61 -2.65
CA GLY A 409 -17.72 -17.28 -2.97
C GLY A 409 -16.20 -17.15 -2.91
N VAL A 410 -15.58 -17.67 -1.82
CA VAL A 410 -14.10 -17.70 -1.68
C VAL A 410 -13.46 -18.59 -2.74
N LEU A 411 -14.03 -19.76 -3.01
CA LEU A 411 -13.52 -20.68 -4.03
C LEU A 411 -13.58 -20.06 -5.44
N GLN A 412 -14.67 -19.38 -5.78
CA GLN A 412 -14.81 -18.66 -7.04
C GLN A 412 -13.75 -17.58 -7.17
N GLN A 413 -13.53 -16.78 -6.11
CA GLN A 413 -12.50 -15.73 -6.13
C GLN A 413 -11.10 -16.31 -6.36
N ASN A 414 -10.76 -17.40 -5.70
CA ASN A 414 -9.47 -18.05 -5.89
C ASN A 414 -9.31 -18.56 -7.35
N ALA A 415 -10.37 -19.12 -7.94
CA ALA A 415 -10.34 -19.56 -9.35
C ALA A 415 -10.20 -18.35 -10.31
N GLU A 416 -10.84 -17.22 -10.03
CA GLU A 416 -10.70 -15.97 -10.80
C GLU A 416 -9.27 -15.39 -10.70
N GLN A 417 -8.64 -15.46 -9.54
CA GLN A 417 -7.24 -15.03 -9.35
C GLN A 417 -6.27 -15.92 -10.14
N GLN A 418 -6.49 -17.23 -10.12
CA GLN A 418 -5.73 -18.17 -10.94
C GLN A 418 -5.89 -17.85 -12.43
N LEU A 419 -7.14 -17.67 -12.89
CA LEU A 419 -7.43 -17.29 -14.26
C LEU A 419 -6.66 -16.04 -14.68
N SER A 420 -6.65 -15.00 -13.84
CA SER A 420 -5.93 -13.75 -14.12
C SER A 420 -4.42 -13.97 -14.28
N LEU A 421 -3.81 -14.82 -13.43
CA LEU A 421 -2.40 -15.16 -13.54
C LEU A 421 -2.11 -15.91 -14.85
N TRP A 422 -2.90 -16.93 -15.16
CA TRP A 422 -2.71 -17.74 -16.37
C TRP A 422 -2.90 -16.91 -17.64
N GLN A 423 -3.89 -16.02 -17.67
CA GLN A 423 -4.07 -15.07 -18.77
C GLN A 423 -2.86 -14.14 -18.93
N ALA A 424 -2.29 -13.68 -17.82
CA ALA A 424 -1.10 -12.83 -17.84
C ALA A 424 0.13 -13.56 -18.38
N TYR A 425 0.29 -14.88 -18.11
CA TYR A 425 1.37 -15.69 -18.65
C TYR A 425 1.12 -16.15 -20.09
N ALA A 426 -0.13 -16.36 -20.47
CA ALA A 426 -0.52 -16.75 -21.83
C ALA A 426 -0.51 -15.57 -22.82
N LYS A 427 -0.57 -14.32 -22.31
CA LYS A 427 -0.53 -13.13 -23.17
C LYS A 427 0.84 -13.03 -23.85
N VAL A 428 0.84 -13.00 -25.18
CA VAL A 428 2.01 -12.63 -25.98
C VAL A 428 1.95 -11.13 -26.22
N ASP A 429 2.91 -10.39 -25.66
CA ASP A 429 2.97 -8.94 -25.80
C ASP A 429 3.34 -8.58 -27.27
N GLN A 430 2.61 -7.66 -27.90
CA GLN A 430 2.86 -7.23 -29.27
C GLN A 430 4.03 -6.25 -29.34
N GLU A 431 4.63 -6.12 -30.51
CA GLU A 431 5.70 -5.15 -30.72
C GLU A 431 5.18 -3.72 -30.55
N GLY A 432 5.82 -2.95 -29.67
CA GLY A 432 5.39 -1.57 -29.30
C GLY A 432 4.40 -1.48 -28.14
N GLU A 433 3.82 -2.60 -27.68
CA GLU A 433 3.03 -2.62 -26.44
C GLU A 433 3.94 -2.60 -25.19
N VAL A 434 3.44 -1.97 -24.12
CA VAL A 434 4.07 -2.04 -22.79
C VAL A 434 3.97 -3.47 -22.27
N PRO A 435 5.10 -4.18 -22.06
CA PRO A 435 5.06 -5.58 -21.65
C PRO A 435 4.63 -5.73 -20.20
N MET A 436 4.25 -6.96 -19.83
CA MET A 436 4.11 -7.34 -18.43
C MET A 436 5.44 -7.84 -17.87
N ALA A 437 5.76 -7.48 -16.63
CA ALA A 437 6.80 -8.18 -15.89
C ALA A 437 6.28 -9.54 -15.44
N ARG A 438 7.03 -10.59 -15.73
CA ARG A 438 6.74 -11.97 -15.32
C ARG A 438 7.98 -12.56 -14.65
N TRP A 439 7.77 -13.23 -13.51
CA TRP A 439 8.89 -13.83 -12.77
C TRP A 439 8.46 -15.01 -11.94
N LEU A 440 9.45 -15.82 -11.57
CA LEU A 440 9.33 -16.92 -10.63
C LEU A 440 10.10 -16.55 -9.35
N GLN A 441 9.54 -16.87 -8.20
CA GLN A 441 10.18 -16.63 -6.91
C GLN A 441 10.23 -17.94 -6.13
N TYR A 442 11.43 -18.33 -5.71
CA TYR A 442 11.64 -19.49 -4.87
C TYR A 442 11.60 -19.09 -3.39
N TRP A 443 10.74 -19.74 -2.65
CA TRP A 443 10.64 -19.61 -1.20
C TRP A 443 11.21 -20.85 -0.53
N GLN A 444 12.25 -20.70 0.27
CA GLN A 444 12.77 -21.76 1.11
C GLN A 444 12.99 -21.21 2.51
N THR A 445 11.97 -21.33 3.35
CA THR A 445 12.04 -21.08 4.77
C THR A 445 11.73 -22.39 5.51
N PRO A 446 12.08 -22.52 6.81
CA PRO A 446 11.68 -23.69 7.61
C PRO A 446 10.17 -23.97 7.55
N GLU A 447 9.37 -22.94 7.35
CA GLU A 447 7.91 -22.99 7.37
C GLU A 447 7.30 -23.12 5.95
N ARG A 448 8.03 -22.71 4.91
CA ARG A 448 7.52 -22.67 3.54
C ARG A 448 8.60 -23.04 2.52
N VAL A 449 8.30 -24.07 1.72
CA VAL A 449 9.03 -24.37 0.48
C VAL A 449 8.01 -24.28 -0.64
N ASP A 450 8.09 -23.29 -1.51
CA ASP A 450 7.16 -23.11 -2.63
C ASP A 450 7.85 -22.38 -3.79
N LEU A 451 7.37 -22.61 -4.99
CA LEU A 451 7.66 -21.81 -6.17
C LEU A 451 6.44 -20.92 -6.45
N GLU A 452 6.63 -19.63 -6.43
CA GLU A 452 5.58 -18.65 -6.71
C GLU A 452 5.76 -18.07 -8.11
N MET A 453 4.72 -18.14 -8.92
CA MET A 453 4.62 -17.46 -10.21
C MET A 453 3.94 -16.11 -10.03
N SER A 454 4.49 -15.08 -10.65
CA SER A 454 3.97 -13.72 -10.55
C SER A 454 3.98 -13.00 -11.88
N ALA A 455 2.97 -12.15 -12.10
CA ALA A 455 2.86 -11.26 -13.25
C ALA A 455 2.33 -9.90 -12.83
N SER A 456 2.92 -8.82 -13.33
CA SER A 456 2.53 -7.45 -13.00
C SER A 456 2.62 -6.55 -14.22
N PRO A 457 1.72 -5.60 -14.39
CA PRO A 457 1.96 -4.46 -15.26
C PRO A 457 3.24 -3.74 -14.83
N ILE A 458 3.98 -3.15 -15.77
CA ILE A 458 5.18 -2.35 -15.46
C ILE A 458 4.90 -0.85 -15.36
N MET A 459 3.72 -0.40 -15.81
CA MET A 459 3.25 0.98 -15.71
C MET A 459 1.84 1.04 -15.14
N ALA A 460 1.62 1.96 -14.20
CA ALA A 460 0.30 2.17 -13.58
C ALA A 460 -0.60 3.10 -14.41
N ALA A 461 -0.04 3.80 -15.39
CA ALA A 461 -0.66 4.88 -16.13
C ALA A 461 -2.04 4.50 -16.72
N GLU A 462 -2.12 3.44 -17.52
CA GLU A 462 -3.37 2.98 -18.14
C GLU A 462 -4.42 2.54 -17.12
N LEU A 463 -3.96 1.86 -16.05
CA LEU A 463 -4.85 1.39 -14.98
C LEU A 463 -5.50 2.56 -14.23
N LEU A 464 -4.70 3.56 -13.85
CA LEU A 464 -5.19 4.76 -13.18
C LEU A 464 -6.04 5.60 -14.13
N GLN A 465 -5.65 5.74 -15.39
CA GLN A 465 -6.40 6.49 -16.38
C GLN A 465 -7.80 5.91 -16.54
N LYS A 466 -7.90 4.61 -16.82
CA LYS A 466 -9.17 3.92 -17.07
C LYS A 466 -10.08 3.84 -15.83
N ASN A 467 -9.51 3.50 -14.67
CA ASN A 467 -10.31 3.20 -13.48
C ASN A 467 -10.56 4.43 -12.60
N LEU A 468 -9.73 5.48 -12.69
CA LEU A 468 -9.81 6.63 -11.80
C LEU A 468 -9.94 7.96 -12.55
N TRP A 469 -8.93 8.36 -13.38
CA TRP A 469 -8.88 9.70 -13.92
C TRP A 469 -10.00 10.01 -14.92
N GLN A 470 -10.39 9.04 -15.75
CA GLN A 470 -11.51 9.22 -16.69
C GLN A 470 -12.86 9.26 -16.00
N ARG A 471 -12.94 8.79 -14.74
CA ARG A 471 -14.21 8.61 -14.04
C ARG A 471 -14.44 9.60 -12.91
N CYS A 472 -13.39 9.92 -12.11
CA CYS A 472 -13.58 10.77 -10.92
C CYS A 472 -14.05 12.18 -11.29
N TYR A 473 -14.81 12.80 -10.39
CA TYR A 473 -15.13 14.22 -10.53
C TYR A 473 -13.85 15.05 -10.59
N GLY A 474 -12.96 14.86 -9.61
CA GLY A 474 -11.66 15.51 -9.57
C GLY A 474 -10.73 14.86 -8.56
N ALA A 475 -9.43 15.10 -8.69
CA ALA A 475 -8.43 14.57 -7.77
C ALA A 475 -7.31 15.56 -7.49
N LEU A 476 -6.88 15.62 -6.23
CA LEU A 476 -5.68 16.30 -5.79
C LEU A 476 -4.62 15.26 -5.44
N LEU A 477 -3.47 15.27 -6.11
CA LEU A 477 -2.28 14.57 -5.66
C LEU A 477 -1.38 15.55 -4.93
N THR A 478 -1.07 15.27 -3.68
CA THR A 478 -0.17 16.10 -2.88
C THR A 478 0.86 15.28 -2.15
N SER A 479 2.07 15.81 -2.03
CA SER A 479 3.17 15.25 -1.26
C SER A 479 4.23 16.31 -1.00
N ALA A 480 5.17 16.02 -0.12
CA ALA A 480 6.39 16.82 0.02
C ALA A 480 7.39 16.58 -1.12
N THR A 481 7.21 15.51 -1.90
CA THR A 481 8.13 15.02 -2.93
C THR A 481 7.38 14.43 -4.12
N LEU A 482 6.67 15.25 -4.88
CA LEU A 482 6.05 14.85 -6.16
C LEU A 482 6.98 15.07 -7.34
N THR A 483 7.82 16.12 -7.26
CA THR A 483 8.80 16.41 -8.30
C THR A 483 10.01 15.49 -8.17
N ALA A 484 10.57 15.13 -9.29
CA ALA A 484 11.89 14.53 -9.41
C ALA A 484 12.79 15.47 -10.20
N LEU A 485 13.97 15.80 -9.67
CA LEU A 485 14.86 16.81 -10.26
C LEU A 485 14.16 18.18 -10.48
N GLY A 486 13.20 18.54 -9.62
CA GLY A 486 12.42 19.76 -9.70
C GLY A 486 11.33 19.79 -10.78
N ARG A 487 10.96 18.64 -11.38
CA ARG A 487 9.99 18.52 -12.47
C ARG A 487 8.92 17.47 -12.14
N PHE A 488 7.69 17.67 -12.62
CA PHE A 488 6.57 16.76 -12.45
C PHE A 488 6.51 15.62 -13.48
N ASP A 489 7.40 15.59 -14.48
CA ASP A 489 7.35 14.65 -15.61
C ASP A 489 7.24 13.19 -15.16
N ARG A 490 7.99 12.81 -14.11
CA ARG A 490 7.97 11.46 -13.57
C ARG A 490 6.58 11.05 -13.07
N ILE A 491 5.95 11.86 -12.24
CA ILE A 491 4.62 11.53 -11.70
C ILE A 491 3.54 11.57 -12.79
N ILE A 492 3.65 12.48 -13.75
CA ILE A 492 2.75 12.55 -14.90
C ILE A 492 2.82 11.23 -15.68
N THR A 493 4.01 10.76 -16.05
CA THR A 493 4.21 9.54 -16.82
C THR A 493 3.79 8.30 -16.02
N HIS A 494 4.21 8.19 -14.75
CA HIS A 494 3.93 6.99 -13.95
C HIS A 494 2.47 6.85 -13.55
N ALA A 495 1.77 7.95 -13.29
CA ALA A 495 0.37 7.95 -12.91
C ALA A 495 -0.60 8.16 -14.10
N GLY A 496 -0.09 8.32 -15.32
CA GLY A 496 -0.91 8.51 -16.52
C GLY A 496 -1.72 9.80 -16.50
N LEU A 497 -1.12 10.91 -16.07
CA LEU A 497 -1.78 12.20 -15.96
C LEU A 497 -1.68 13.01 -17.25
N ASN A 498 -2.61 13.95 -17.44
CA ASN A 498 -2.54 14.89 -18.54
C ASN A 498 -1.32 15.81 -18.34
N PRO A 499 -0.44 15.98 -19.36
CA PRO A 499 0.70 16.90 -19.26
C PRO A 499 0.31 18.36 -18.96
N ASN A 500 -0.93 18.74 -19.27
CA ASN A 500 -1.47 20.07 -18.99
C ASN A 500 -2.20 20.16 -17.63
N SER A 501 -2.05 19.16 -16.76
CA SER A 501 -2.60 19.20 -15.41
C SER A 501 -2.17 20.46 -14.65
N THR A 502 -3.04 20.99 -13.80
CA THR A 502 -2.67 22.08 -12.90
C THR A 502 -1.57 21.64 -11.96
N MET A 503 -0.43 22.31 -11.97
CA MET A 503 0.74 21.97 -11.19
C MET A 503 1.20 23.14 -10.33
N LEU A 504 1.54 22.86 -9.08
CA LEU A 504 2.10 23.84 -8.15
C LEU A 504 3.20 23.19 -7.31
N ALA A 505 4.37 23.80 -7.27
CA ALA A 505 5.40 23.47 -6.30
C ALA A 505 5.54 24.62 -5.29
N VAL A 506 5.32 24.30 -4.01
CA VAL A 506 5.40 25.25 -2.89
C VAL A 506 6.61 24.90 -2.05
N ALA A 507 7.54 25.85 -1.93
CA ALA A 507 8.71 25.66 -1.08
C ALA A 507 8.31 25.50 0.40
N SER A 508 9.11 24.75 1.14
CA SER A 508 9.00 24.67 2.59
C SER A 508 9.24 26.08 3.21
N PRO A 509 8.51 26.44 4.28
CA PRO A 509 8.70 27.70 4.97
C PRO A 509 9.97 27.74 5.85
N PHE A 510 10.72 26.64 5.94
CA PHE A 510 11.90 26.55 6.79
C PHE A 510 13.08 27.35 6.24
N ASP A 511 13.87 27.91 7.15
CA ASP A 511 15.11 28.63 6.82
C ASP A 511 16.28 27.64 6.67
N PHE A 512 16.46 27.16 5.44
CA PHE A 512 17.53 26.20 5.12
C PHE A 512 18.95 26.77 5.28
N SER A 513 19.11 28.10 5.35
CA SER A 513 20.44 28.73 5.54
C SER A 513 21.06 28.43 6.91
N LYS A 514 20.21 28.05 7.90
CA LYS A 514 20.64 27.63 9.25
C LYS A 514 21.20 26.22 9.29
N SER A 515 21.12 25.48 8.19
CA SER A 515 21.58 24.10 8.09
C SER A 515 22.51 23.93 6.92
N GLN A 516 23.45 23.02 7.07
CA GLN A 516 24.48 22.83 6.05
C GLN A 516 24.45 21.41 5.44
N ILE A 517 24.87 21.32 4.19
CA ILE A 517 25.18 20.08 3.52
C ILE A 517 26.66 20.00 3.24
N CYS A 518 27.31 18.95 3.70
CA CYS A 518 28.74 18.73 3.57
C CYS A 518 29.03 17.46 2.76
N VAL A 519 30.09 17.54 1.95
CA VAL A 519 30.73 16.37 1.33
C VAL A 519 32.19 16.43 1.78
N PRO A 520 32.56 15.62 2.81
CA PRO A 520 33.91 15.69 3.40
C PRO A 520 34.96 15.01 2.52
N LYS A 521 36.24 15.22 2.83
CA LYS A 521 37.36 14.61 2.10
C LYS A 521 37.36 13.08 2.17
N GLU A 522 36.80 12.52 3.22
CA GLU A 522 36.60 11.09 3.45
C GLU A 522 35.56 10.47 2.53
N ALA A 523 34.76 11.30 1.82
CA ALA A 523 33.80 10.81 0.85
C ALA A 523 34.52 10.13 -0.33
N ILE A 524 34.08 8.93 -0.67
CA ILE A 524 34.66 8.15 -1.77
C ILE A 524 33.58 7.72 -2.79
N GLU A 525 34.02 7.34 -3.98
CA GLU A 525 33.13 6.61 -4.89
C GLU A 525 32.99 5.16 -4.41
N PRO A 526 31.75 4.61 -4.34
CA PRO A 526 31.56 3.22 -3.97
C PRO A 526 32.34 2.28 -4.89
N GLY A 527 33.09 1.38 -4.31
CA GLY A 527 33.90 0.36 -4.96
C GLY A 527 33.57 -1.06 -4.43
N PRO A 528 34.55 -1.99 -4.45
CA PRO A 528 34.39 -3.31 -3.85
C PRO A 528 33.95 -3.21 -2.40
N GLU A 529 33.02 -4.10 -1.98
CA GLU A 529 32.28 -3.99 -0.71
C GLU A 529 33.19 -3.84 0.52
N GLY A 530 34.22 -4.70 0.67
CA GLY A 530 35.09 -4.64 1.85
C GLY A 530 35.84 -3.30 1.97
N VAL A 531 36.45 -2.83 0.87
CA VAL A 531 37.16 -1.55 0.84
C VAL A 531 36.20 -0.39 1.14
N PHE A 532 34.98 -0.46 0.61
CA PHE A 532 33.97 0.57 0.84
C PHE A 532 33.51 0.59 2.30
N VAL A 533 33.29 -0.57 2.93
CA VAL A 533 32.95 -0.70 4.35
C VAL A 533 34.03 -0.09 5.25
N ASP A 534 35.31 -0.41 5.00
CA ASP A 534 36.43 0.14 5.77
C ASP A 534 36.49 1.68 5.69
N HIS A 535 36.30 2.23 4.51
CA HIS A 535 36.25 3.68 4.33
C HIS A 535 35.02 4.31 4.99
N LEU A 536 33.87 3.65 4.97
CA LEU A 536 32.68 4.13 5.68
C LEU A 536 32.91 4.20 7.18
N ILE A 537 33.56 3.20 7.77
CA ILE A 537 33.88 3.17 9.21
C ILE A 537 34.76 4.38 9.56
N VAL A 538 35.83 4.60 8.79
CA VAL A 538 36.73 5.76 8.99
C VAL A 538 35.98 7.07 8.82
N GLY A 539 35.21 7.20 7.74
CA GLY A 539 34.45 8.41 7.43
C GLY A 539 33.38 8.71 8.49
N LEU A 540 32.67 7.68 8.97
CA LEU A 540 31.65 7.84 10.01
C LEU A 540 32.30 8.26 11.35
N LYS A 541 33.40 7.63 11.77
CA LYS A 541 34.14 8.04 12.98
C LYS A 541 34.66 9.49 12.91
N ALA A 542 35.03 9.96 11.71
CA ALA A 542 35.49 11.32 11.50
C ALA A 542 34.34 12.36 11.52
N GLN A 543 33.13 11.96 11.13
CA GLN A 543 32.00 12.87 10.95
C GLN A 543 30.97 12.83 12.07
N LEU A 544 30.82 11.68 12.76
CA LEU A 544 29.88 11.54 13.88
C LEU A 544 30.46 12.14 15.17
N ASN A 545 29.59 12.66 15.99
CA ASN A 545 29.91 13.12 17.35
C ASN A 545 29.15 12.27 18.35
N GLN A 546 29.86 11.75 19.35
CA GLN A 546 29.29 10.87 20.37
C GLN A 546 28.23 11.56 21.26
N ALA A 547 28.19 12.88 21.28
CA ALA A 547 27.22 13.66 22.07
C ALA A 547 26.01 14.18 21.25
N GLU A 548 25.89 13.76 19.98
CA GLU A 548 24.85 14.26 19.08
C GLU A 548 23.76 13.23 18.79
N ALA A 549 22.60 13.73 18.38
CA ALA A 549 21.51 12.96 17.81
C ALA A 549 21.71 12.80 16.31
N SER A 550 22.10 11.59 15.86
CA SER A 550 22.45 11.34 14.46
C SER A 550 21.59 10.23 13.84
N LEU A 551 21.29 10.39 12.54
CA LEU A 551 20.65 9.38 11.70
C LEU A 551 21.57 9.04 10.53
N VAL A 552 22.04 7.79 10.47
CA VAL A 552 22.89 7.29 9.39
C VAL A 552 22.09 6.40 8.46
N LEU A 553 21.98 6.77 7.21
CA LEU A 553 21.19 6.09 6.19
C LEU A 553 22.06 5.26 5.26
N PHE A 554 21.74 3.98 5.20
CA PHE A 554 22.39 2.99 4.35
C PHE A 554 21.47 2.58 3.18
N THR A 555 22.07 2.10 2.10
CA THR A 555 21.35 1.53 0.94
C THR A 555 21.25 0.00 1.01
N SER A 556 22.00 -0.65 1.88
CA SER A 556 22.06 -2.10 2.03
C SER A 556 22.10 -2.50 3.51
N ARG A 557 21.25 -3.47 3.89
CA ARG A 557 21.27 -4.04 5.25
C ARG A 557 22.59 -4.71 5.57
N ARG A 558 23.19 -5.41 4.60
CA ARG A 558 24.48 -6.08 4.74
C ARG A 558 25.60 -5.07 5.04
N VAL A 559 25.67 -3.98 4.25
CA VAL A 559 26.69 -2.93 4.49
C VAL A 559 26.47 -2.27 5.85
N MET A 560 25.22 -2.00 6.24
CA MET A 560 24.88 -1.47 7.57
C MET A 560 25.40 -2.37 8.69
N GLN A 561 25.18 -3.68 8.57
CA GLN A 561 25.63 -4.67 9.54
C GLN A 561 27.17 -4.76 9.61
N LEU A 562 27.84 -4.83 8.45
CA LEU A 562 29.32 -4.90 8.40
C LEU A 562 29.98 -3.63 8.98
N VAL A 563 29.40 -2.47 8.74
CA VAL A 563 29.86 -1.21 9.33
C VAL A 563 29.68 -1.22 10.84
N PHE A 564 28.52 -1.67 11.35
CA PHE A 564 28.27 -1.81 12.78
C PHE A 564 29.27 -2.75 13.45
N GLU A 565 29.50 -3.91 12.87
CA GLU A 565 30.47 -4.90 13.38
C GLU A 565 31.92 -4.38 13.37
N GLY A 566 32.27 -3.53 12.42
CA GLY A 566 33.59 -2.90 12.32
C GLY A 566 33.78 -1.65 13.20
N MET A 567 32.71 -1.18 13.87
CA MET A 567 32.84 -0.12 14.88
C MET A 567 33.38 -0.70 16.19
N ASP A 568 34.15 0.11 16.94
CA ASP A 568 34.57 -0.31 18.31
C ASP A 568 33.41 -0.21 19.32
N GLY A 569 33.58 -0.83 20.50
CA GLY A 569 32.50 -0.96 21.47
C GLY A 569 31.91 0.36 21.95
N LEU A 570 32.70 1.43 22.06
CA LEU A 570 32.20 2.76 22.44
C LEU A 570 31.21 3.33 21.44
N TRP A 571 31.42 3.06 20.15
CA TRP A 571 30.47 3.47 19.11
C TRP A 571 29.27 2.53 19.05
N GLN A 572 29.47 1.22 19.21
CA GLN A 572 28.38 0.24 19.20
C GLN A 572 27.35 0.51 20.29
N ASP A 573 27.79 0.92 21.48
CA ASP A 573 26.90 1.27 22.60
C ASP A 573 25.98 2.47 22.29
N LEU A 574 26.41 3.40 21.44
CA LEU A 574 25.63 4.57 21.02
C LEU A 574 24.69 4.27 19.85
N ILE A 575 24.93 3.20 19.09
CA ILE A 575 24.18 2.88 17.87
C ILE A 575 22.95 2.05 18.21
N LEU A 576 21.80 2.50 17.71
CA LEU A 576 20.55 1.77 17.70
C LEU A 576 20.25 1.34 16.26
N GLN A 577 20.25 0.03 15.99
CA GLN A 577 20.21 -0.51 14.63
C GLN A 577 18.80 -0.98 14.24
N GLN A 578 18.38 -0.63 13.02
CA GLN A 578 17.14 -1.13 12.45
C GLN A 578 17.13 -2.66 12.36
N GLY A 579 16.14 -3.28 12.98
CA GLY A 579 15.94 -4.75 12.99
C GLY A 579 16.22 -5.38 14.35
N GLU A 580 16.86 -4.70 15.29
CA GLU A 580 17.05 -5.19 16.67
C GLU A 580 15.74 -5.12 17.48
N SER A 581 14.90 -4.13 17.19
CA SER A 581 13.59 -4.01 17.82
C SER A 581 12.59 -3.31 16.90
N SER A 582 11.34 -3.11 17.36
CA SER A 582 10.35 -2.36 16.60
C SER A 582 10.81 -0.92 16.37
N LYS A 583 10.40 -0.33 15.23
CA LYS A 583 10.73 1.07 14.88
C LYS A 583 10.38 2.04 16.01
N GLN A 584 9.20 1.91 16.59
CA GLN A 584 8.75 2.80 17.67
C GLN A 584 9.67 2.69 18.89
N ARG A 585 10.02 1.48 19.29
CA ARG A 585 10.91 1.26 20.45
C ARG A 585 12.30 1.86 20.24
N LEU A 586 12.86 1.74 19.04
CA LEU A 586 14.15 2.37 18.70
C LEU A 586 14.06 3.90 18.78
N LEU A 587 12.97 4.49 18.29
CA LEU A 587 12.75 5.94 18.37
C LEU A 587 12.56 6.43 19.82
N ASP A 588 11.84 5.67 20.63
CA ASP A 588 11.63 6.01 22.05
C ASP A 588 12.93 5.92 22.83
N GLN A 589 13.74 4.87 22.61
CA GLN A 589 15.09 4.74 23.21
C GLN A 589 16.01 5.89 22.76
N HIS A 590 15.98 6.26 21.48
CA HIS A 590 16.76 7.36 20.95
C HIS A 590 16.40 8.68 21.63
N LYS A 591 15.09 8.99 21.74
CA LYS A 591 14.63 10.20 22.44
C LYS A 591 15.01 10.19 23.91
N GLN A 592 14.84 9.06 24.60
CA GLN A 592 15.19 8.93 26.01
C GLN A 592 16.68 9.24 26.26
N ARG A 593 17.61 8.67 25.46
CA ARG A 593 19.04 8.97 25.59
C ARG A 593 19.35 10.46 25.43
N ILE A 594 18.74 11.10 24.43
CA ILE A 594 18.91 12.54 24.21
C ILE A 594 18.35 13.37 25.37
N ASP A 595 17.22 12.99 25.93
CA ASP A 595 16.61 13.67 27.08
C ASP A 595 17.48 13.51 28.36
N GLU A 596 18.20 12.39 28.48
CA GLU A 596 19.19 12.12 29.53
C GLU A 596 20.53 12.83 29.31
N GLY A 597 20.68 13.55 28.19
CA GLY A 597 21.91 14.28 27.82
C GLY A 597 23.00 13.40 27.19
N GLU A 598 22.65 12.20 26.80
CA GLU A 598 23.51 11.26 26.10
C GLU A 598 23.41 11.44 24.58
N GLY A 599 24.45 11.03 23.85
CA GLY A 599 24.36 10.92 22.39
C GLY A 599 23.64 9.65 21.95
N SER A 600 23.07 9.69 20.76
CA SER A 600 22.41 8.51 20.19
C SER A 600 22.45 8.52 18.69
N ILE A 601 22.79 7.38 18.09
CA ILE A 601 22.98 7.23 16.65
C ILE A 601 22.01 6.16 16.14
N LEU A 602 21.14 6.53 15.23
CA LEU A 602 20.24 5.60 14.55
C LEU A 602 20.88 5.11 13.25
N PHE A 603 21.06 3.80 13.10
CA PHE A 603 21.42 3.15 11.85
C PHE A 603 20.16 2.59 11.17
N GLY A 604 19.91 3.00 9.93
CA GLY A 604 18.74 2.54 9.20
C GLY A 604 18.88 2.62 7.69
N LEU A 605 17.95 1.98 7.01
CA LEU A 605 17.78 2.07 5.56
C LEU A 605 16.91 3.29 5.20
N ALA A 606 16.86 3.64 3.93
CA ALA A 606 15.98 4.73 3.45
C ALA A 606 14.51 4.51 3.86
N SER A 607 14.01 3.29 3.80
CA SER A 607 12.65 2.92 4.26
C SER A 607 12.43 3.13 5.77
N PHE A 608 13.49 3.03 6.58
CA PHE A 608 13.41 3.36 8.01
C PHE A 608 13.19 4.86 8.24
N ALA A 609 13.84 5.68 7.41
CA ALA A 609 13.69 7.13 7.48
C ALA A 609 12.27 7.60 7.09
N GLU A 610 11.53 6.85 6.28
CA GLU A 610 10.15 7.18 5.95
C GLU A 610 9.27 7.20 7.22
N GLY A 611 8.57 8.31 7.46
CA GLY A 611 7.69 8.47 8.62
C GLY A 611 8.38 8.66 9.97
N ILE A 612 9.70 8.91 10.02
CA ILE A 612 10.38 9.36 11.25
C ILE A 612 10.06 10.84 11.49
N ASP A 613 9.68 11.16 12.72
CA ASP A 613 9.48 12.53 13.22
C ASP A 613 10.32 12.75 14.49
N LEU A 614 11.44 13.44 14.30
CA LEU A 614 12.45 13.74 15.32
C LEU A 614 12.75 15.25 15.32
N PRO A 615 11.87 16.09 15.89
CA PRO A 615 12.04 17.54 15.90
C PRO A 615 13.09 18.00 16.91
N GLY A 616 13.72 19.14 16.64
CA GLY A 616 14.65 19.82 17.57
C GLY A 616 15.93 19.01 17.80
N ASN A 617 16.28 18.87 19.07
CA ASN A 617 17.51 18.20 19.48
C ASN A 617 17.51 16.67 19.24
N TYR A 618 16.35 16.07 18.91
CA TYR A 618 16.29 14.64 18.61
C TYR A 618 16.88 14.26 17.25
N LEU A 619 17.22 15.24 16.38
CA LEU A 619 17.97 14.98 15.15
C LEU A 619 18.69 16.24 14.70
N THR A 620 20.01 16.27 14.88
CA THR A 620 20.87 17.39 14.47
C THR A 620 21.84 17.03 13.34
N HIS A 621 21.98 15.73 13.04
CA HIS A 621 22.86 15.27 11.98
C HIS A 621 22.26 14.09 11.18
N VAL A 622 22.19 14.25 9.87
CA VAL A 622 21.81 13.19 8.92
C VAL A 622 23.02 12.82 8.08
N VAL A 623 23.39 11.54 8.08
CA VAL A 623 24.50 11.02 7.26
C VAL A 623 23.95 10.10 6.19
N ILE A 624 24.31 10.37 4.94
CA ILE A 624 23.97 9.55 3.77
C ILE A 624 25.24 8.83 3.32
N THR A 625 25.31 7.53 3.57
CA THR A 625 26.53 6.74 3.31
C THR A 625 26.76 6.50 1.82
N ARG A 626 25.69 6.44 1.03
CA ARG A 626 25.71 6.22 -0.40
C ARG A 626 24.49 6.89 -1.04
N LEU A 627 24.62 7.42 -2.26
CA LEU A 627 23.48 7.93 -3.02
C LEU A 627 22.41 6.85 -3.17
N PRO A 628 21.13 7.17 -2.92
CA PRO A 628 20.05 6.19 -2.77
C PRO A 628 19.54 5.65 -4.12
N PHE A 629 20.45 5.22 -4.98
CA PHE A 629 20.09 4.50 -6.20
C PHE A 629 19.51 3.13 -5.84
N THR A 630 18.41 2.78 -6.46
CA THR A 630 17.91 1.42 -6.44
C THR A 630 18.72 0.56 -7.41
N VAL A 631 19.14 -0.59 -6.93
CA VAL A 631 19.61 -1.63 -7.84
C VAL A 631 18.35 -2.16 -8.54
N PRO A 632 18.33 -2.25 -9.88
CA PRO A 632 17.22 -2.83 -10.62
C PRO A 632 17.25 -4.37 -10.52
N ASP A 633 17.12 -4.89 -9.30
CA ASP A 633 17.05 -6.33 -8.98
C ASP A 633 15.61 -6.83 -8.83
N ARG A 634 14.66 -5.89 -8.65
CA ARG A 634 13.24 -6.23 -8.54
C ARG A 634 12.62 -6.41 -9.94
N PRO A 635 11.73 -7.41 -10.10
CA PRO A 635 11.18 -7.77 -11.41
C PRO A 635 10.53 -6.62 -12.18
N VAL A 636 9.65 -5.84 -11.54
CA VAL A 636 8.91 -4.77 -12.22
C VAL A 636 9.80 -3.59 -12.64
N PRO A 637 10.63 -3.00 -11.75
CA PRO A 637 11.58 -1.95 -12.17
C PRO A 637 12.56 -2.41 -13.23
N SER A 638 13.03 -3.66 -13.18
CA SER A 638 13.94 -4.19 -14.19
C SER A 638 13.26 -4.31 -15.55
N ALA A 639 12.02 -4.82 -15.59
CA ALA A 639 11.27 -4.93 -16.84
C ALA A 639 10.96 -3.56 -17.44
N LEU A 640 10.67 -2.55 -16.60
CA LEU A 640 10.48 -1.17 -17.04
C LEU A 640 11.77 -0.60 -17.61
N ALA A 641 12.92 -0.83 -16.98
CA ALA A 641 14.22 -0.39 -17.48
C ALA A 641 14.54 -1.00 -18.86
N GLU A 642 14.34 -2.32 -19.01
CA GLU A 642 14.52 -3.01 -20.31
C GLU A 642 13.59 -2.46 -21.40
N TRP A 643 12.35 -2.15 -21.06
CA TRP A 643 11.41 -1.59 -22.02
C TRP A 643 11.81 -0.19 -22.47
N ILE A 644 12.26 0.67 -21.55
CA ILE A 644 12.78 2.01 -21.90
C ILE A 644 13.98 1.89 -22.82
N GLU A 645 14.94 1.03 -22.51
CA GLU A 645 16.15 0.82 -23.35
C GLU A 645 15.80 0.29 -24.74
N LYS A 646 14.86 -0.65 -24.83
CA LYS A 646 14.34 -1.17 -26.09
C LYS A 646 13.64 -0.09 -26.92
N SER A 647 13.01 0.87 -26.25
CA SER A 647 12.35 2.02 -26.89
C SER A 647 13.33 3.14 -27.25
N GLY A 648 14.66 2.96 -27.08
CA GLY A 648 15.70 3.93 -27.39
C GLY A 648 15.97 4.95 -26.31
N GLY A 649 15.39 4.82 -25.11
CA GLY A 649 15.62 5.66 -23.94
C GLY A 649 16.83 5.23 -23.11
N ASN A 650 17.07 5.94 -22.03
CA ASN A 650 18.13 5.67 -21.07
C ASN A 650 17.53 5.43 -19.67
N SER A 651 17.44 4.16 -19.28
CA SER A 651 16.81 3.75 -18.01
C SER A 651 17.48 4.36 -16.78
N PHE A 652 18.79 4.55 -16.80
CA PHE A 652 19.50 5.20 -15.70
C PHE A 652 19.10 6.67 -15.56
N ALA A 653 19.05 7.42 -16.67
CA ALA A 653 18.71 8.84 -16.68
C ALA A 653 17.20 9.08 -16.42
N GLU A 654 16.33 8.21 -16.92
CA GLU A 654 14.88 8.39 -16.90
C GLU A 654 14.21 7.79 -15.65
N LEU A 655 14.82 6.76 -15.03
CA LEU A 655 14.27 6.13 -13.83
C LEU A 655 15.17 6.30 -12.62
N SER A 656 16.44 5.85 -12.72
CA SER A 656 17.30 5.73 -11.53
C SER A 656 17.68 7.07 -10.93
N VAL A 657 18.03 8.06 -11.76
CA VAL A 657 18.44 9.40 -11.29
C VAL A 657 17.24 10.17 -10.71
N PRO A 658 16.07 10.24 -11.38
CA PRO A 658 14.88 10.85 -10.81
C PRO A 658 14.43 10.20 -9.49
N GLU A 659 14.46 8.87 -9.39
CA GLU A 659 14.11 8.17 -8.17
C GLU A 659 15.09 8.46 -7.03
N ALA A 660 16.40 8.46 -7.32
CA ALA A 660 17.43 8.85 -6.36
C ALA A 660 17.24 10.29 -5.88
N SER A 661 16.82 11.22 -6.75
CA SER A 661 16.48 12.60 -6.39
C SER A 661 15.37 12.66 -5.34
N VAL A 662 14.24 11.98 -5.57
CA VAL A 662 13.11 11.93 -4.63
C VAL A 662 13.56 11.39 -3.27
N ARG A 663 14.28 10.26 -3.27
CA ARG A 663 14.77 9.64 -2.04
C ARG A 663 15.78 10.52 -1.29
N LEU A 664 16.63 11.22 -2.01
CA LEU A 664 17.61 12.11 -1.42
C LEU A 664 16.93 13.32 -0.77
N VAL A 665 15.93 13.92 -1.43
CA VAL A 665 15.09 15.01 -0.85
C VAL A 665 14.35 14.52 0.38
N GLN A 666 13.78 13.31 0.34
CA GLN A 666 13.10 12.73 1.51
C GLN A 666 14.05 12.50 2.69
N ALA A 667 15.26 11.99 2.42
CA ALA A 667 16.28 11.73 3.43
C ALA A 667 16.76 13.03 4.10
N THR A 668 17.10 14.04 3.28
CA THR A 668 17.55 15.35 3.77
C THR A 668 16.44 16.12 4.48
N GLY A 669 15.20 15.98 4.04
CA GLY A 669 14.01 16.58 4.67
C GLY A 669 13.67 16.05 6.06
N ARG A 670 14.41 15.03 6.57
CA ARG A 670 14.26 14.58 7.97
C ARG A 670 14.90 15.54 8.98
N LEU A 671 15.90 16.30 8.55
CA LEU A 671 16.65 17.19 9.43
C LEU A 671 15.80 18.34 9.99
N LEU A 672 14.91 18.92 9.20
CA LEU A 672 14.10 20.09 9.60
C LEU A 672 12.63 19.70 9.73
N ARG A 673 12.05 19.89 10.94
CA ARG A 673 10.65 19.62 11.28
C ARG A 673 9.94 20.85 11.85
N LYS A 674 10.69 21.77 12.45
CA LYS A 674 10.22 23.03 13.00
C LYS A 674 11.05 24.19 12.43
N GLU A 675 10.53 25.43 12.55
CA GLU A 675 11.21 26.65 12.06
C GLU A 675 12.54 26.94 12.79
N GLU A 676 12.67 26.44 14.03
CA GLU A 676 13.85 26.62 14.87
C GLU A 676 14.93 25.54 14.64
N ASP A 677 14.58 24.45 13.94
CA ASP A 677 15.49 23.34 13.72
C ASP A 677 16.71 23.77 12.89
N LYS A 678 17.84 23.22 13.27
CA LYS A 678 19.13 23.43 12.62
C LYS A 678 19.97 22.15 12.69
N GLY A 679 20.92 22.01 11.79
CA GLY A 679 21.80 20.84 11.83
C GLY A 679 22.62 20.71 10.55
N ARG A 680 23.18 19.53 10.35
CA ARG A 680 23.98 19.23 9.17
C ARG A 680 23.61 17.92 8.49
N ILE A 681 23.85 17.88 7.21
CA ILE A 681 23.73 16.72 6.35
C ILE A 681 25.12 16.38 5.82
N THR A 682 25.57 15.15 6.04
CA THR A 682 26.84 14.67 5.50
C THR A 682 26.58 13.61 4.43
N ILE A 683 27.17 13.77 3.23
CA ILE A 683 27.11 12.80 2.15
C ILE A 683 28.51 12.19 1.97
N LEU A 684 28.65 10.90 2.22
CA LEU A 684 29.90 10.15 2.11
C LEU A 684 30.16 9.57 0.71
N ASP A 685 29.31 9.87 -0.24
CA ASP A 685 29.43 9.42 -1.63
C ASP A 685 29.91 10.56 -2.54
N LYS A 686 31.17 10.46 -2.98
CA LYS A 686 31.84 11.50 -3.79
C LYS A 686 31.17 11.70 -5.16
N ARG A 687 30.39 10.73 -5.66
CA ARG A 687 29.69 10.83 -6.95
C ARG A 687 28.73 12.00 -7.01
N ILE A 688 28.26 12.50 -5.85
CA ILE A 688 27.42 13.70 -5.77
C ILE A 688 28.13 14.94 -6.34
N LEU A 689 29.47 15.00 -6.27
CA LEU A 689 30.30 16.08 -6.79
C LEU A 689 30.93 15.72 -8.14
N SER A 690 31.39 14.46 -8.31
CA SER A 690 32.23 14.05 -9.46
C SER A 690 31.44 13.70 -10.71
N LYS A 691 30.13 13.38 -10.60
CA LYS A 691 29.30 12.96 -11.73
C LYS A 691 28.29 14.03 -12.13
N ARG A 692 27.94 14.08 -13.42
CA ARG A 692 26.92 15.02 -13.94
C ARG A 692 25.56 14.85 -13.25
N TYR A 693 25.11 13.63 -13.05
CA TYR A 693 23.88 13.36 -12.32
C TYR A 693 23.96 13.79 -10.85
N GLY A 694 25.14 13.76 -10.24
CA GLY A 694 25.35 14.23 -8.88
C GLY A 694 25.04 15.72 -8.73
N GLN A 695 25.46 16.55 -9.72
CA GLN A 695 25.11 17.96 -9.75
C GLN A 695 23.59 18.18 -9.90
N GLN A 696 22.91 17.37 -10.71
CA GLN A 696 21.44 17.42 -10.83
C GLN A 696 20.75 17.07 -9.50
N LEU A 697 21.24 16.05 -8.80
CA LEU A 697 20.75 15.67 -7.48
C LEU A 697 20.94 16.80 -6.45
N LEU A 698 22.12 17.45 -6.44
CA LEU A 698 22.39 18.60 -5.57
C LEU A 698 21.48 19.80 -5.86
N GLN A 699 21.19 20.06 -7.14
CA GLN A 699 20.29 21.15 -7.54
C GLN A 699 18.84 20.90 -7.11
N ALA A 700 18.43 19.65 -7.04
CA ALA A 700 17.09 19.27 -6.60
C ALA A 700 16.88 19.36 -5.07
N LEU A 701 17.96 19.43 -4.29
CA LEU A 701 17.89 19.58 -2.85
C LEU A 701 17.43 21.00 -2.45
N PRO A 702 16.75 21.15 -1.31
CA PRO A 702 16.49 22.44 -0.71
C PRO A 702 17.78 23.28 -0.58
N PRO A 703 17.69 24.62 -0.49
CA PRO A 703 18.83 25.53 -0.54
C PRO A 703 19.61 25.57 0.79
N TYR A 704 20.10 24.41 1.24
CA TYR A 704 21.03 24.31 2.36
C TYR A 704 22.35 25.05 2.09
N HIS A 705 22.98 25.56 3.15
CA HIS A 705 24.35 26.07 3.00
C HIS A 705 25.29 24.94 2.57
N ARG A 706 26.01 25.12 1.46
CA ARG A 706 26.86 24.09 0.84
C ARG A 706 28.30 24.23 1.28
N GLN A 707 28.86 23.17 1.89
CA GLN A 707 30.26 23.10 2.30
C GLN A 707 30.89 21.85 1.66
N PHE A 708 31.72 22.04 0.65
CA PHE A 708 32.38 20.94 -0.02
C PHE A 708 33.90 21.05 0.22
N SER A 709 34.54 19.94 0.63
CA SER A 709 35.96 19.85 1.01
C SER A 709 36.77 19.15 -0.07
#